data_4c0ab37b8f586cbf3767e575e94826db
#
_entry.id   4c0ab37b8f586cbf3767e575e94826db
#
_cell.length_a   1.000
_cell.length_b   1.000
_cell.length_c   1.000
_cell.angle_alpha   90.00
_cell.angle_beta   90.00
_cell.angle_gamma   90.00
#
_symmetry.space_group_name_H-M   'P 1'
#
loop_
_entity.id
_entity.type
_entity.pdbx_description
1 polymer ?
#
loop_
_entity_poly.entity_id
_entity_poly.type
_entity_poly.pdbx_seq_one_letter_code
_entity_poly.pdbx_strand_id
1 'polypeptide(L)'
;MQKEGQNSLYEELHGHIPKNVISNKNRAKSWKYGYDDKYDMVVISKNGTIDSVISISGLNIALPKKPRKVFSRHKDSSEQYWEVQEYPKELSRIPSIFQWHESAQEFKDKWVDYIEEEFNRREDGLWFMNNGKPTYITGTHYMYLQWTKIDVGNPEFREANRLFFLYWEACKADQRSFGMVYLKIRRSGFSFMSSSECVNTGTLAKDARVGILSKTGSDAKKMFTDKVVPISNNYPFFFKPIQDGMDKPKTELAYRVPASKITKKNMNSVSDIVFEGLDTTIDWKNTGDNSYDGEKLLLLVHDESGKWDKPDNILNNWRVTKTCLRLGRRIIGKCMMGSTSNALDKGGDNFKKLYYDSDITKRNSNGQTKSGMYSLFIPMEWNMEGFIDRYGMPVLDTPKKPLLDSYGDYIPQGAIEYWENEVESLKNDPDALNEFYRQFPRTESHAFRDETKSSIFNLTKIYQQVDYNDSIIKEKYLTKGSFHWKDGVEDSQVIWTPDPRGRFLVSWIPSKALQNRIVVKNGVKYPGNEHIGSFGCDSYDISGTVVGRGSNGALHGLTKFNMDDAPSNEFFLEYIARPQTAEIFFEEVLMACVFYGMPVLVENNKPRLLYHMKNRGYRGFSMNRPDKAFNKLSKSEKEIGGIPNSSEDVKQAHASAIESYIEKYVGIDFNGDYRDAGDMGAMYFTRTLEDWAKFDINNRTKFDAAISSGLSIMANQRTKYTPQKRQSKINIKFARYNNKGIYSEIIT
;
A
#
# COMPACT_ATOMS: atom_id res chain seq x y z
N MET A 1 43.78 -10.96 -31.49
CA MET A 1 43.93 -12.12 -30.63
C MET A 1 43.71 -11.63 -29.21
N GLN A 2 42.51 -11.77 -28.75
CA GLN A 2 42.19 -11.60 -27.34
C GLN A 2 42.93 -12.74 -26.60
N LYS A 3 43.68 -12.39 -25.58
CA LYS A 3 44.20 -13.38 -24.66
C LYS A 3 43.01 -14.04 -23.97
N GLU A 4 42.65 -15.23 -24.43
CA GLU A 4 41.81 -16.13 -23.66
C GLU A 4 42.47 -16.35 -22.32
N GLY A 5 41.85 -15.87 -21.34
CA GLY A 5 41.89 -15.97 -19.95
C GLY A 5 42.93 -16.82 -19.28
N GLN A 6 43.82 -16.18 -18.59
CA GLN A 6 44.11 -16.65 -17.26
C GLN A 6 42.94 -16.23 -16.38
N ASN A 7 41.92 -17.09 -16.28
CA ASN A 7 40.91 -16.93 -15.25
C ASN A 7 41.64 -16.93 -13.92
N SER A 8 41.57 -15.83 -13.21
CA SER A 8 42.04 -15.80 -11.83
C SER A 8 41.29 -16.87 -11.05
N LEU A 9 41.87 -17.43 -10.02
CA LEU A 9 41.16 -18.37 -9.14
C LEU A 9 39.84 -17.78 -8.66
N TYR A 10 39.76 -16.46 -8.53
CA TYR A 10 38.58 -15.71 -8.23
C TYR A 10 37.50 -15.85 -9.33
N GLU A 11 37.88 -15.74 -10.62
CA GLU A 11 36.95 -15.96 -11.74
C GLU A 11 36.49 -17.42 -11.83
N GLU A 12 37.34 -18.39 -11.52
CA GLU A 12 36.97 -19.79 -11.45
C GLU A 12 35.97 -20.05 -10.30
N LEU A 13 36.23 -19.49 -9.11
CA LEU A 13 35.38 -19.63 -7.95
C LEU A 13 34.08 -18.83 -8.06
N HIS A 14 34.15 -17.71 -8.73
CA HIS A 14 33.03 -16.81 -8.94
C HIS A 14 32.44 -16.88 -10.37
N GLY A 15 32.86 -17.88 -11.16
CA GLY A 15 32.44 -18.07 -12.55
C GLY A 15 30.91 -18.26 -12.74
N HIS A 16 30.20 -18.61 -11.68
CA HIS A 16 28.75 -18.66 -11.62
C HIS A 16 28.13 -17.39 -11.05
N ILE A 17 28.86 -16.28 -11.05
CA ILE A 17 28.27 -14.99 -10.70
C ILE A 17 26.99 -14.82 -11.54
N PRO A 18 25.81 -14.62 -10.92
CA PRO A 18 24.57 -14.51 -11.65
C PRO A 18 24.66 -13.42 -12.71
N LYS A 19 24.53 -13.79 -13.99
CA LYS A 19 24.65 -12.87 -15.12
C LYS A 19 23.68 -11.69 -15.05
N ASN A 20 22.64 -11.79 -14.21
CA ASN A 20 21.63 -10.78 -13.94
C ASN A 20 22.02 -9.76 -12.87
N VAL A 21 23.05 -10.01 -12.07
CA VAL A 21 23.49 -9.09 -10.98
C VAL A 21 24.86 -8.45 -11.27
N ILE A 22 25.66 -9.03 -12.16
CA ILE A 22 27.10 -8.83 -12.27
C ILE A 22 27.55 -7.46 -12.74
N SER A 23 26.96 -6.90 -13.71
CA SER A 23 27.38 -5.58 -14.16
C SER A 23 26.24 -4.77 -14.70
N ASN A 24 26.33 -3.48 -14.47
CA ASN A 24 25.42 -2.51 -15.04
C ASN A 24 25.44 -2.53 -16.59
N LYS A 25 26.54 -2.97 -17.22
CA LYS A 25 26.69 -3.06 -18.68
C LYS A 25 26.01 -4.30 -19.25
N ASN A 26 26.02 -5.41 -18.53
CA ASN A 26 25.52 -6.71 -19.03
C ASN A 26 24.11 -7.04 -18.53
N ARG A 27 23.57 -6.27 -17.62
CA ARG A 27 22.31 -6.54 -16.95
C ARG A 27 21.12 -6.73 -17.91
N ALA A 28 21.07 -5.98 -18.99
CA ALA A 28 20.00 -6.10 -19.99
C ALA A 28 20.07 -7.39 -20.83
N LYS A 29 21.24 -8.05 -20.88
CA LYS A 29 21.44 -9.29 -21.66
C LYS A 29 21.31 -10.57 -20.84
N SER A 30 21.26 -10.47 -19.51
CA SER A 30 21.45 -11.61 -18.62
C SER A 30 20.25 -11.96 -17.73
N TRP A 31 19.13 -11.27 -17.86
CA TRP A 31 17.92 -11.65 -17.16
C TRP A 31 17.40 -12.99 -17.71
N LYS A 32 17.57 -14.04 -16.95
CA LYS A 32 16.94 -15.35 -17.16
C LYS A 32 15.47 -15.33 -16.79
N TYR A 33 15.02 -14.28 -16.13
CA TYR A 33 13.71 -14.06 -15.58
C TYR A 33 13.15 -12.77 -16.14
N GLY A 34 11.86 -12.70 -16.33
CA GLY A 34 11.21 -11.52 -16.84
C GLY A 34 9.72 -11.53 -16.58
N TYR A 35 9.09 -10.43 -16.95
CA TYR A 35 7.64 -10.35 -16.95
C TYR A 35 7.09 -11.02 -18.20
N ASP A 36 6.15 -11.95 -18.02
CA ASP A 36 5.43 -12.62 -19.12
C ASP A 36 4.09 -11.92 -19.34
N ASP A 37 4.03 -11.08 -20.38
CA ASP A 37 2.83 -10.29 -20.71
C ASP A 37 1.63 -11.18 -21.07
N LYS A 38 1.86 -12.39 -21.58
CA LYS A 38 0.79 -13.32 -21.98
C LYS A 38 -0.01 -13.81 -20.79
N TYR A 39 0.65 -13.97 -19.64
CA TYR A 39 0.05 -14.49 -18.41
C TYR A 39 -0.10 -13.44 -17.32
N ASP A 40 0.32 -12.20 -17.59
CA ASP A 40 0.37 -11.10 -16.62
C ASP A 40 1.05 -11.51 -15.30
N MET A 41 2.24 -12.11 -15.44
CA MET A 41 3.00 -12.63 -14.30
C MET A 41 4.50 -12.43 -14.43
N VAL A 42 5.20 -12.45 -13.28
CA VAL A 42 6.65 -12.48 -13.24
C VAL A 42 7.14 -13.92 -13.16
N VAL A 43 7.97 -14.32 -14.11
CA VAL A 43 8.60 -15.64 -14.16
C VAL A 43 9.96 -15.56 -13.49
N ILE A 44 10.18 -16.29 -12.41
CA ILE A 44 11.46 -16.42 -11.71
C ILE A 44 12.11 -17.79 -11.95
N SER A 45 11.83 -18.41 -13.09
CA SER A 45 12.35 -19.70 -13.51
C SER A 45 13.38 -19.58 -14.63
N LYS A 46 14.46 -20.35 -14.58
CA LYS A 46 15.48 -20.41 -15.63
C LYS A 46 14.92 -20.71 -17.02
N ASN A 47 13.90 -21.54 -17.11
CA ASN A 47 13.41 -22.13 -18.35
C ASN A 47 12.07 -21.53 -18.82
N GLY A 48 11.54 -20.51 -18.16
CA GLY A 48 10.21 -19.95 -18.47
C GLY A 48 9.07 -20.94 -18.25
N THR A 49 9.32 -22.08 -17.58
CA THR A 49 8.31 -23.10 -17.29
C THR A 49 7.52 -22.71 -16.06
N ILE A 50 6.19 -22.60 -16.22
CA ILE A 50 5.27 -22.32 -15.12
C ILE A 50 4.91 -23.66 -14.48
N ASP A 51 5.51 -23.99 -13.34
CA ASP A 51 5.21 -25.22 -12.58
C ASP A 51 4.19 -24.95 -11.48
N SER A 52 4.25 -23.78 -10.85
CA SER A 52 3.22 -23.26 -9.95
C SER A 52 3.18 -21.74 -9.97
N VAL A 53 2.02 -21.16 -9.62
CA VAL A 53 1.83 -19.70 -9.54
C VAL A 53 1.40 -19.33 -8.13
N ILE A 54 2.05 -18.29 -7.58
CA ILE A 54 1.70 -17.70 -6.29
C ILE A 54 1.30 -16.25 -6.54
N SER A 55 0.19 -15.83 -5.95
CA SER A 55 -0.22 -14.42 -5.94
C SER A 55 0.15 -13.77 -4.60
N ILE A 56 0.89 -12.66 -4.66
CA ILE A 56 1.30 -11.89 -3.48
C ILE A 56 1.03 -10.40 -3.76
N SER A 57 0.18 -9.77 -2.95
CA SER A 57 -0.14 -8.33 -3.04
C SER A 57 -0.42 -7.84 -4.47
N GLY A 58 -1.19 -8.63 -5.23
CA GLY A 58 -1.56 -8.30 -6.61
C GLY A 58 -0.50 -8.59 -7.67
N LEU A 59 0.61 -9.25 -7.31
CA LEU A 59 1.64 -9.72 -8.24
C LEU A 59 1.59 -11.24 -8.36
N ASN A 60 1.49 -11.75 -9.59
CA ASN A 60 1.55 -13.18 -9.88
C ASN A 60 3.01 -13.59 -10.15
N ILE A 61 3.46 -14.63 -9.47
CA ILE A 61 4.84 -15.11 -9.53
C ILE A 61 4.84 -16.59 -9.90
N ALA A 62 5.47 -16.94 -11.01
CA ALA A 62 5.72 -18.32 -11.39
C ALA A 62 6.98 -18.85 -10.69
N LEU A 63 6.90 -20.06 -10.14
CA LEU A 63 8.02 -20.71 -9.48
C LEU A 63 8.82 -21.59 -10.46
N PRO A 64 10.12 -21.84 -10.18
CA PRO A 64 10.92 -22.79 -10.93
C PRO A 64 10.34 -24.20 -10.82
N LYS A 65 10.59 -25.01 -11.86
CA LYS A 65 10.14 -26.40 -11.87
C LYS A 65 10.72 -27.19 -10.71
N LYS A 66 9.83 -27.85 -9.97
CA LYS A 66 10.21 -28.73 -8.88
C LYS A 66 11.03 -29.93 -9.40
N PRO A 67 12.20 -30.24 -8.84
CA PRO A 67 12.97 -31.43 -9.20
C PRO A 67 12.22 -32.70 -8.84
N ARG A 68 12.55 -33.81 -9.52
CA ARG A 68 11.94 -35.13 -9.22
C ARG A 68 12.21 -35.55 -7.76
N LYS A 69 13.44 -35.31 -7.28
CA LYS A 69 13.86 -35.58 -5.90
C LYS A 69 14.11 -34.26 -5.21
N VAL A 70 13.31 -33.97 -4.20
CA VAL A 70 13.44 -32.78 -3.37
C VAL A 70 14.31 -33.10 -2.17
N PHE A 71 15.18 -32.17 -1.79
CA PHE A 71 16.08 -32.35 -0.65
C PHE A 71 15.32 -32.53 0.66
N SER A 72 15.70 -33.57 1.40
CA SER A 72 15.28 -33.80 2.78
C SER A 72 16.32 -34.64 3.50
N ARG A 73 16.67 -34.25 4.72
CA ARG A 73 17.52 -35.08 5.60
C ARG A 73 16.74 -36.25 6.21
N HIS A 74 15.49 -36.02 6.53
CA HIS A 74 14.63 -36.97 7.24
C HIS A 74 13.57 -37.55 6.30
N LYS A 75 13.21 -38.79 6.54
CA LYS A 75 12.14 -39.50 5.81
C LYS A 75 10.76 -39.19 6.40
N ASP A 76 10.69 -39.06 7.74
CA ASP A 76 9.45 -38.72 8.43
C ASP A 76 9.08 -37.25 8.16
N SER A 77 7.85 -37.04 7.73
CA SER A 77 7.34 -35.70 7.43
C SER A 77 7.35 -34.76 8.64
N SER A 78 7.18 -35.31 9.84
CA SER A 78 7.21 -34.53 11.09
C SER A 78 8.58 -33.95 11.43
N GLU A 79 9.66 -34.55 10.88
CA GLU A 79 11.04 -34.10 11.05
C GLU A 79 11.55 -33.30 9.84
N GLN A 80 10.68 -33.05 8.84
CA GLN A 80 11.04 -32.26 7.65
C GLN A 80 10.76 -30.78 7.90
N TYR A 81 11.76 -30.04 8.29
CA TYR A 81 11.79 -28.58 8.42
C TYR A 81 13.15 -28.05 7.97
N TRP A 82 13.27 -26.74 7.88
CA TRP A 82 14.55 -26.11 7.51
C TRP A 82 15.59 -26.31 8.61
N GLU A 83 16.75 -26.80 8.23
CA GLU A 83 17.94 -26.86 9.06
C GLU A 83 19.13 -26.31 8.30
N VAL A 84 19.96 -25.53 8.97
CA VAL A 84 21.24 -25.06 8.43
C VAL A 84 22.10 -26.26 8.06
N GLN A 85 22.63 -26.25 6.83
CA GLN A 85 23.46 -27.33 6.34
C GLN A 85 24.86 -27.26 6.93
N GLU A 86 25.43 -28.42 7.25
CA GLU A 86 26.78 -28.46 7.79
C GLU A 86 27.80 -27.93 6.77
N TYR A 87 28.61 -26.99 7.22
CA TYR A 87 29.72 -26.51 6.45
C TYR A 87 30.94 -27.47 6.64
N PRO A 88 31.53 -27.99 5.54
CA PRO A 88 32.65 -28.93 5.66
C PRO A 88 33.81 -28.36 6.47
N LYS A 89 34.22 -29.08 7.52
CA LYS A 89 35.25 -28.61 8.45
C LYS A 89 36.59 -28.33 7.77
N GLU A 90 36.91 -29.07 6.71
CA GLU A 90 38.13 -28.84 5.93
C GLU A 90 38.10 -27.47 5.24
N LEU A 91 36.97 -27.09 4.64
CA LEU A 91 36.82 -25.78 4.02
C LEU A 91 36.87 -24.64 5.03
N SER A 92 36.37 -24.86 6.27
CA SER A 92 36.42 -23.84 7.32
C SER A 92 37.82 -23.51 7.81
N ARG A 93 38.80 -24.38 7.54
CA ARG A 93 40.19 -24.21 7.94
C ARG A 93 41.05 -23.41 6.94
N ILE A 94 40.48 -23.09 5.76
CA ILE A 94 41.17 -22.30 4.75
C ILE A 94 41.09 -20.83 5.16
N PRO A 95 42.22 -20.21 5.53
CA PRO A 95 42.21 -18.86 6.12
C PRO A 95 42.04 -17.75 5.08
N SER A 96 42.38 -17.99 3.81
CA SER A 96 42.14 -17.03 2.74
C SER A 96 42.19 -17.68 1.36
N ILE A 97 41.53 -17.06 0.39
CA ILE A 97 41.56 -17.47 -1.02
C ILE A 97 42.96 -17.50 -1.62
N PHE A 98 43.89 -16.71 -1.10
CA PHE A 98 45.29 -16.68 -1.55
C PHE A 98 46.08 -17.94 -1.16
N GLN A 99 45.80 -18.50 0.01
CA GLN A 99 46.45 -19.76 0.46
C GLN A 99 45.90 -20.96 -0.31
N TRP A 100 44.64 -20.91 -0.74
CA TRP A 100 44.09 -21.97 -1.55
C TRP A 100 44.75 -22.05 -2.94
N HIS A 101 45.17 -20.92 -3.50
CA HIS A 101 45.79 -20.86 -4.82
C HIS A 101 47.10 -21.65 -4.89
N GLU A 102 47.88 -21.71 -3.81
CA GLU A 102 49.20 -22.37 -3.76
C GLU A 102 49.11 -23.91 -3.63
N SER A 103 48.03 -24.47 -3.09
CA SER A 103 47.88 -25.92 -2.81
C SER A 103 46.87 -26.63 -3.70
N ALA A 104 46.72 -26.23 -4.93
CA ALA A 104 45.45 -26.09 -5.55
C ALA A 104 44.78 -27.32 -6.19
N GLN A 105 45.45 -28.25 -6.85
CA GLN A 105 44.73 -29.14 -7.76
C GLN A 105 43.90 -30.22 -7.04
N GLU A 106 44.50 -30.93 -6.08
CA GLU A 106 43.78 -31.96 -5.31
C GLU A 106 42.59 -31.39 -4.52
N PHE A 107 42.71 -30.16 -4.08
CA PHE A 107 41.67 -29.48 -3.36
C PHE A 107 40.51 -29.07 -4.27
N LYS A 108 40.82 -28.57 -5.47
CA LYS A 108 39.83 -28.27 -6.51
C LYS A 108 39.01 -29.49 -6.85
N ASP A 109 39.67 -30.61 -7.16
CA ASP A 109 39.05 -31.87 -7.54
C ASP A 109 38.09 -32.39 -6.45
N LYS A 110 38.41 -32.14 -5.18
CA LYS A 110 37.58 -32.59 -4.06
C LYS A 110 36.36 -31.72 -3.76
N TRP A 111 36.49 -30.40 -3.90
CA TRP A 111 35.48 -29.46 -3.37
C TRP A 111 34.79 -28.58 -4.42
N VAL A 112 35.21 -28.67 -5.68
CA VAL A 112 34.66 -27.86 -6.74
C VAL A 112 33.14 -28.06 -6.89
N ASP A 113 32.69 -29.29 -6.88
CA ASP A 113 31.27 -29.64 -7.02
C ASP A 113 30.43 -29.04 -5.87
N TYR A 114 30.94 -29.10 -4.64
CA TYR A 114 30.28 -28.51 -3.49
C TYR A 114 30.17 -26.98 -3.61
N ILE A 115 31.28 -26.34 -4.03
CA ILE A 115 31.30 -24.88 -4.19
C ILE A 115 30.39 -24.45 -5.33
N GLU A 116 30.38 -25.15 -6.46
CA GLU A 116 29.49 -24.90 -7.58
C GLU A 116 28.02 -25.06 -7.17
N GLU A 117 27.70 -26.10 -6.39
CA GLU A 117 26.36 -26.29 -5.88
C GLU A 117 25.91 -25.12 -4.98
N GLU A 118 26.79 -24.60 -4.12
CA GLU A 118 26.52 -23.45 -3.27
C GLU A 118 26.27 -22.16 -4.10
N PHE A 119 27.04 -21.94 -5.17
CA PHE A 119 26.78 -20.84 -6.10
C PHE A 119 25.46 -21.03 -6.85
N ASN A 120 25.14 -22.24 -7.27
CA ASN A 120 23.84 -22.54 -7.92
C ASN A 120 22.68 -22.30 -6.95
N ARG A 121 22.79 -22.69 -5.67
CA ARG A 121 21.79 -22.42 -4.64
C ARG A 121 21.63 -20.93 -4.37
N ARG A 122 22.73 -20.21 -4.38
CA ARG A 122 22.75 -18.75 -4.25
C ARG A 122 22.05 -18.05 -5.41
N GLU A 123 22.15 -18.58 -6.62
CA GLU A 123 21.52 -18.03 -7.82
C GLU A 123 20.07 -18.48 -7.98
N ASP A 124 19.86 -19.80 -7.94
CA ASP A 124 18.59 -20.41 -8.37
C ASP A 124 17.64 -20.73 -7.22
N GLY A 125 18.15 -20.66 -5.98
CA GLY A 125 17.40 -21.09 -4.82
C GLY A 125 17.38 -22.62 -4.67
N LEU A 126 16.49 -23.07 -3.81
CA LEU A 126 16.43 -24.47 -3.40
C LEU A 126 14.99 -24.90 -3.16
N TRP A 127 14.68 -26.16 -3.58
CA TRP A 127 13.49 -26.88 -3.10
C TRP A 127 13.88 -27.78 -1.93
N PHE A 128 13.18 -27.68 -0.81
CA PHE A 128 13.33 -28.58 0.33
C PHE A 128 11.98 -29.11 0.80
N MET A 129 12.00 -30.21 1.53
CA MET A 129 10.78 -30.77 2.13
C MET A 129 10.47 -30.09 3.45
N ASN A 130 9.26 -29.58 3.61
CA ASN A 130 8.77 -28.95 4.82
C ASN A 130 7.41 -29.56 5.20
N ASN A 131 7.36 -30.27 6.31
CA ASN A 131 6.14 -30.99 6.77
C ASN A 131 5.46 -31.80 5.64
N GLY A 132 6.24 -32.61 4.94
CA GLY A 132 5.77 -33.44 3.83
C GLY A 132 5.43 -32.69 2.53
N LYS A 133 5.65 -31.36 2.46
CA LYS A 133 5.36 -30.54 1.30
C LYS A 133 6.66 -29.97 0.68
N PRO A 134 6.84 -30.09 -0.65
CA PRO A 134 7.93 -29.41 -1.33
C PRO A 134 7.76 -27.89 -1.22
N THR A 135 8.78 -27.22 -0.70
CA THR A 135 8.78 -25.76 -0.48
C THR A 135 9.98 -25.14 -1.19
N TYR A 136 9.74 -24.13 -2.00
CA TYR A 136 10.80 -23.41 -2.70
C TYR A 136 11.21 -22.17 -1.92
N ILE A 137 12.51 -21.94 -1.82
CA ILE A 137 13.13 -20.70 -1.35
C ILE A 137 14.03 -20.12 -2.44
N THR A 138 14.00 -18.80 -2.60
CA THR A 138 14.85 -18.09 -3.58
C THR A 138 16.32 -18.11 -3.16
N GLY A 139 17.23 -17.81 -4.09
CA GLY A 139 18.67 -17.73 -3.77
C GLY A 139 18.97 -16.69 -2.70
N THR A 140 18.34 -15.53 -2.74
CA THR A 140 18.47 -14.52 -1.67
C THR A 140 17.99 -15.03 -0.32
N HIS A 141 16.85 -15.77 -0.30
CA HIS A 141 16.35 -16.40 0.93
C HIS A 141 17.27 -17.50 1.44
N TYR A 142 17.83 -18.32 0.52
CA TYR A 142 18.83 -19.32 0.87
C TYR A 142 20.06 -18.69 1.55
N MET A 143 20.59 -17.59 0.97
CA MET A 143 21.74 -16.88 1.58
C MET A 143 21.41 -16.31 2.96
N TYR A 144 20.17 -15.82 3.14
CA TYR A 144 19.70 -15.37 4.44
C TYR A 144 19.65 -16.51 5.47
N LEU A 145 19.07 -17.64 5.14
CA LEU A 145 18.89 -18.77 6.06
C LEU A 145 20.19 -19.53 6.35
N GLN A 146 21.03 -19.73 5.34
CA GLN A 146 22.22 -20.57 5.42
C GLN A 146 23.46 -19.81 5.92
N TRP A 147 23.69 -18.60 5.42
CA TRP A 147 24.95 -17.90 5.56
C TRP A 147 24.87 -16.59 6.36
N THR A 148 23.70 -16.15 6.72
CA THR A 148 23.53 -14.98 7.58
C THR A 148 23.52 -15.39 9.05
N LYS A 149 24.28 -14.70 9.88
CA LYS A 149 24.17 -14.80 11.33
C LYS A 149 23.42 -13.61 11.88
N ILE A 150 22.51 -13.90 12.76
CA ILE A 150 21.77 -12.92 13.57
C ILE A 150 22.22 -13.05 15.04
N ASP A 151 21.67 -12.24 15.93
CA ASP A 151 22.10 -12.18 17.34
C ASP A 151 22.03 -13.54 18.06
N VAL A 152 21.11 -14.42 17.67
CA VAL A 152 20.87 -15.74 18.29
C VAL A 152 21.29 -16.94 17.43
N GLY A 153 22.09 -16.70 16.39
CA GLY A 153 22.55 -17.76 15.48
C GLY A 153 22.11 -17.55 14.04
N ASN A 154 21.70 -18.58 13.34
CA ASN A 154 21.15 -18.45 11.99
C ASN A 154 19.64 -18.17 12.04
N PRO A 155 19.10 -17.43 11.06
CA PRO A 155 17.68 -17.22 10.97
C PRO A 155 16.91 -18.54 10.76
N GLU A 156 15.70 -18.60 11.30
CA GLU A 156 14.79 -19.70 11.06
C GLU A 156 13.97 -19.47 9.79
N PHE A 157 13.54 -20.57 9.17
CA PHE A 157 12.60 -20.48 8.06
C PHE A 157 11.24 -19.99 8.57
N ARG A 158 10.67 -19.01 7.86
CA ARG A 158 9.31 -18.48 8.09
C ARG A 158 8.61 -18.27 6.75
N GLU A 159 7.36 -18.68 6.67
CA GLU A 159 6.57 -18.49 5.45
C GLU A 159 6.41 -17.01 5.08
N ALA A 160 6.25 -16.13 6.05
CA ALA A 160 6.21 -14.69 5.82
C ALA A 160 7.51 -14.17 5.17
N ASN A 161 8.69 -14.65 5.63
CA ASN A 161 9.96 -14.29 5.02
C ASN A 161 10.10 -14.90 3.61
N ARG A 162 9.56 -16.11 3.39
CA ARG A 162 9.53 -16.73 2.06
C ARG A 162 8.73 -15.88 1.07
N LEU A 163 7.55 -15.42 1.47
CA LEU A 163 6.72 -14.51 0.65
C LEU A 163 7.44 -13.19 0.38
N PHE A 164 8.10 -12.62 1.38
CA PHE A 164 8.91 -11.41 1.24
C PHE A 164 10.02 -11.58 0.19
N PHE A 165 10.82 -12.65 0.26
CA PHE A 165 11.91 -12.88 -0.67
C PHE A 165 11.42 -13.25 -2.07
N LEU A 166 10.31 -13.98 -2.21
CA LEU A 166 9.67 -14.22 -3.51
C LEU A 166 9.24 -12.91 -4.16
N TYR A 167 8.61 -12.03 -3.38
CA TYR A 167 8.19 -10.71 -3.86
C TYR A 167 9.38 -9.84 -4.26
N TRP A 168 10.46 -9.90 -3.48
CA TRP A 168 11.70 -9.19 -3.79
C TRP A 168 12.32 -9.68 -5.11
N GLU A 169 12.42 -10.99 -5.31
CA GLU A 169 12.92 -11.55 -6.58
C GLU A 169 12.03 -11.13 -7.75
N ALA A 170 10.72 -11.12 -7.57
CA ALA A 170 9.79 -10.63 -8.57
C ALA A 170 10.02 -9.15 -8.91
N CYS A 171 10.26 -8.31 -7.91
CA CYS A 171 10.60 -6.90 -8.10
C CYS A 171 11.95 -6.72 -8.82
N LYS A 172 12.95 -7.58 -8.53
CA LYS A 172 14.23 -7.60 -9.26
C LYS A 172 14.04 -8.03 -10.72
N ALA A 173 13.23 -9.04 -10.95
CA ALA A 173 12.95 -9.58 -12.28
C ALA A 173 12.15 -8.61 -13.17
N ASP A 174 11.22 -7.87 -12.62
CA ASP A 174 10.43 -6.92 -13.41
C ASP A 174 11.23 -5.65 -13.75
N GLN A 175 11.53 -5.46 -15.03
CA GLN A 175 12.29 -4.30 -15.52
C GLN A 175 11.55 -2.96 -15.37
N ARG A 176 10.25 -2.98 -15.08
CA ARG A 176 9.44 -1.78 -14.84
C ARG A 176 9.51 -1.30 -13.39
N SER A 177 9.89 -2.20 -12.45
CA SER A 177 9.95 -1.92 -11.02
C SER A 177 11.30 -1.34 -10.59
N PHE A 178 11.29 -0.31 -9.76
CA PHE A 178 12.47 0.19 -9.03
C PHE A 178 12.72 -0.57 -7.72
N GLY A 179 11.92 -1.59 -7.40
CA GLY A 179 12.01 -2.35 -6.17
C GLY A 179 10.69 -2.38 -5.41
N MET A 180 10.75 -2.47 -4.09
CA MET A 180 9.58 -2.63 -3.25
C MET A 180 9.51 -1.66 -2.08
N VAL A 181 8.28 -1.41 -1.61
CA VAL A 181 7.96 -0.74 -0.35
C VAL A 181 7.23 -1.75 0.53
N TYR A 182 7.89 -2.21 1.59
CA TYR A 182 7.34 -3.18 2.53
C TYR A 182 6.77 -2.49 3.77
N LEU A 183 5.45 -2.55 3.92
CA LEU A 183 4.76 -2.17 5.15
C LEU A 183 4.83 -3.36 6.11
N LYS A 184 5.70 -3.25 7.11
CA LYS A 184 6.06 -4.35 8.00
C LYS A 184 5.47 -4.20 9.40
N ILE A 185 5.35 -5.31 10.10
CA ILE A 185 5.14 -5.31 11.54
C ILE A 185 6.46 -5.00 12.27
N ARG A 186 6.33 -4.60 13.53
CA ARG A 186 7.49 -4.49 14.41
C ARG A 186 8.14 -5.86 14.63
N ARG A 187 9.49 -5.91 14.63
CA ARG A 187 10.30 -7.13 14.78
C ARG A 187 10.14 -8.17 13.68
N SER A 188 9.75 -7.75 12.46
CA SER A 188 9.66 -8.64 11.29
C SER A 188 11.00 -9.21 10.78
N GLY A 189 12.13 -8.82 11.36
CA GLY A 189 13.46 -9.24 10.88
C GLY A 189 13.98 -8.46 9.66
N PHE A 190 13.24 -7.47 9.15
CA PHE A 190 13.59 -6.74 7.92
C PHE A 190 15.01 -6.19 7.89
N SER A 191 15.49 -5.61 8.98
CA SER A 191 16.87 -5.05 9.03
C SER A 191 17.95 -6.10 8.81
N PHE A 192 17.75 -7.36 9.24
CA PHE A 192 18.67 -8.46 8.94
C PHE A 192 18.50 -8.98 7.52
N MET A 193 17.25 -9.12 7.03
CA MET A 193 16.98 -9.55 5.65
C MET A 193 17.59 -8.58 4.63
N SER A 194 17.42 -7.28 4.85
CA SER A 194 17.98 -6.25 3.97
C SER A 194 19.50 -6.12 4.09
N SER A 195 20.08 -6.32 5.29
CA SER A 195 21.53 -6.37 5.47
C SER A 195 22.15 -7.59 4.77
N SER A 196 21.49 -8.74 4.82
CA SER A 196 21.87 -9.93 4.07
C SER A 196 21.89 -9.67 2.56
N GLU A 197 20.86 -8.99 2.03
CA GLU A 197 20.81 -8.63 0.61
C GLU A 197 21.88 -7.59 0.22
N CYS A 198 22.24 -6.66 1.12
CA CYS A 198 23.37 -5.76 0.88
C CYS A 198 24.67 -6.56 0.65
N VAL A 199 24.95 -7.53 1.52
CA VAL A 199 26.15 -8.37 1.40
C VAL A 199 26.05 -9.29 0.19
N ASN A 200 24.89 -9.92 -0.01
CA ASN A 200 24.64 -10.78 -1.16
C ASN A 200 24.88 -10.04 -2.48
N THR A 201 24.30 -8.87 -2.64
CA THR A 201 24.48 -8.03 -3.84
C THR A 201 25.94 -7.54 -3.95
N GLY A 202 26.51 -7.03 -2.85
CA GLY A 202 27.86 -6.45 -2.85
C GLY A 202 28.96 -7.45 -3.15
N THR A 203 28.78 -8.73 -2.78
CA THR A 203 29.75 -9.81 -3.05
C THR A 203 29.58 -10.49 -4.40
N LEU A 204 28.59 -10.11 -5.19
CA LEU A 204 28.34 -10.64 -6.54
C LEU A 204 28.50 -9.59 -7.65
N ALA A 205 28.27 -8.34 -7.31
CA ALA A 205 28.26 -7.26 -8.29
C ALA A 205 29.66 -6.73 -8.57
N LYS A 206 29.95 -6.42 -9.83
CA LYS A 206 31.18 -5.75 -10.27
C LYS A 206 30.87 -4.29 -10.63
N ASP A 207 31.78 -3.37 -10.29
CA ASP A 207 31.65 -1.92 -10.55
C ASP A 207 30.36 -1.35 -9.96
N ALA A 208 30.00 -1.71 -8.74
CA ALA A 208 28.71 -1.40 -8.15
C ALA A 208 28.82 -0.68 -6.81
N ARG A 209 27.73 -0.03 -6.44
CA ARG A 209 27.55 0.55 -5.10
C ARG A 209 26.24 0.11 -4.49
N VAL A 210 26.31 -0.26 -3.21
CA VAL A 210 25.15 -0.58 -2.37
C VAL A 210 25.06 0.48 -1.29
N GLY A 211 23.91 1.18 -1.24
CA GLY A 211 23.69 2.28 -0.31
C GLY A 211 22.70 1.92 0.79
N ILE A 212 22.92 2.45 1.99
CA ILE A 212 22.05 2.22 3.15
C ILE A 212 21.59 3.57 3.72
N LEU A 213 20.29 3.71 3.88
CA LEU A 213 19.62 4.79 4.63
C LEU A 213 18.72 4.19 5.72
N SER A 214 18.54 4.92 6.81
CA SER A 214 17.60 4.56 7.87
C SER A 214 16.87 5.80 8.36
N LYS A 215 16.13 5.74 9.47
CA LYS A 215 15.44 6.90 10.04
C LYS A 215 16.41 8.03 10.44
N THR A 216 17.63 7.68 10.88
CA THR A 216 18.72 8.62 11.17
C THR A 216 20.05 8.08 10.66
N GLY A 217 21.06 8.95 10.49
CA GLY A 217 22.41 8.53 10.11
C GLY A 217 23.06 7.60 11.15
N SER A 218 22.77 7.76 12.44
CA SER A 218 23.28 6.86 13.49
C SER A 218 22.67 5.46 13.38
N ASP A 219 21.40 5.34 13.00
CA ASP A 219 20.74 4.04 12.80
C ASP A 219 21.27 3.36 11.52
N ALA A 220 21.49 4.11 10.43
CA ALA A 220 22.12 3.59 9.22
C ALA A 220 23.54 3.07 9.52
N LYS A 221 24.33 3.82 10.30
CA LYS A 221 25.64 3.38 10.75
C LYS A 221 25.59 2.11 11.59
N LYS A 222 24.66 2.03 12.56
CA LYS A 222 24.48 0.80 13.37
C LYS A 222 24.08 -0.39 12.50
N MET A 223 23.17 -0.22 11.55
CA MET A 223 22.82 -1.28 10.62
C MET A 223 24.04 -1.77 9.84
N PHE A 224 24.88 -0.86 9.38
CA PHE A 224 26.12 -1.19 8.67
C PHE A 224 27.13 -1.93 9.59
N THR A 225 27.46 -1.35 10.76
CA THR A 225 28.50 -1.89 11.65
C THR A 225 28.10 -3.19 12.36
N ASP A 226 26.83 -3.28 12.76
CA ASP A 226 26.36 -4.35 13.65
C ASP A 226 25.72 -5.51 12.88
N LYS A 227 25.36 -5.31 11.59
CA LYS A 227 24.72 -6.33 10.78
C LYS A 227 25.45 -6.60 9.48
N VAL A 228 25.65 -5.61 8.60
CA VAL A 228 26.27 -5.81 7.28
C VAL A 228 27.69 -6.32 7.39
N VAL A 229 28.54 -5.65 8.18
CA VAL A 229 29.94 -6.05 8.37
C VAL A 229 30.07 -7.44 8.99
N PRO A 230 29.36 -7.80 10.08
CA PRO A 230 29.38 -9.16 10.62
C PRO A 230 28.91 -10.22 9.64
N ILE A 231 27.87 -9.97 8.86
CA ILE A 231 27.37 -10.90 7.83
C ILE A 231 28.45 -11.14 6.78
N SER A 232 29.10 -10.09 6.26
CA SER A 232 30.19 -10.22 5.31
C SER A 232 31.34 -11.03 5.89
N ASN A 233 31.70 -10.77 7.14
CA ASN A 233 32.81 -11.49 7.81
C ASN A 233 32.51 -12.98 8.04
N ASN A 234 31.23 -13.35 8.17
CA ASN A 234 30.81 -14.74 8.35
C ASN A 234 30.66 -15.54 7.05
N TYR A 235 30.71 -14.90 5.88
CA TYR A 235 30.65 -15.64 4.62
C TYR A 235 31.84 -16.59 4.48
N PRO A 236 31.68 -17.78 3.90
CA PRO A 236 32.78 -18.67 3.60
C PRO A 236 33.76 -18.02 2.58
N PHE A 237 34.98 -18.48 2.56
CA PHE A 237 36.02 -17.86 1.74
C PHE A 237 35.66 -17.79 0.25
N PHE A 238 34.91 -18.76 -0.29
CA PHE A 238 34.54 -18.81 -1.70
C PHE A 238 33.44 -17.80 -2.07
N PHE A 239 32.68 -17.29 -1.10
CA PHE A 239 31.74 -16.17 -1.30
C PHE A 239 32.34 -14.80 -0.97
N LYS A 240 33.52 -14.78 -0.35
CA LYS A 240 34.17 -13.58 0.17
C LYS A 240 35.13 -12.97 -0.84
N PRO A 241 34.78 -11.84 -1.49
CA PRO A 241 35.71 -11.18 -2.42
C PRO A 241 36.90 -10.58 -1.68
N ILE A 242 37.93 -10.19 -2.47
CA ILE A 242 39.05 -9.43 -1.95
C ILE A 242 38.53 -8.13 -1.35
N GLN A 243 38.89 -7.89 -0.09
CA GLN A 243 38.47 -6.70 0.65
C GLN A 243 39.66 -5.77 0.85
N ASP A 244 39.45 -4.46 0.61
CA ASP A 244 40.38 -3.39 0.96
C ASP A 244 39.97 -2.78 2.30
N GLY A 245 40.95 -2.54 3.17
CA GLY A 245 40.74 -1.91 4.47
C GLY A 245 40.70 -2.89 5.66
N MET A 246 40.09 -2.43 6.76
CA MET A 246 40.03 -3.16 8.02
C MET A 246 38.91 -4.22 8.01
N ASP A 247 39.04 -5.25 8.85
CA ASP A 247 37.98 -6.28 9.05
C ASP A 247 36.69 -5.73 9.65
N LYS A 248 36.75 -4.59 10.33
CA LYS A 248 35.61 -3.92 10.96
C LYS A 248 35.51 -2.46 10.52
N PRO A 249 35.20 -2.21 9.26
CA PRO A 249 35.04 -0.84 8.76
C PRO A 249 33.85 -0.14 9.40
N LYS A 250 33.91 1.19 9.53
CA LYS A 250 32.86 2.00 10.14
C LYS A 250 32.07 2.86 9.12
N THR A 251 32.59 3.02 7.91
CA THR A 251 32.04 3.92 6.89
C THR A 251 31.70 3.21 5.59
N GLU A 252 32.61 2.39 5.08
CA GLU A 252 32.40 1.64 3.84
C GLU A 252 33.06 0.27 3.92
N LEU A 253 32.48 -0.70 3.25
CA LEU A 253 33.03 -2.03 3.00
C LEU A 253 33.36 -2.11 1.51
N ALA A 254 34.65 -2.12 1.17
CA ALA A 254 35.13 -2.06 -0.20
C ALA A 254 35.71 -3.40 -0.66
N TYR A 255 35.12 -3.99 -1.69
CA TYR A 255 35.57 -5.21 -2.32
C TYR A 255 36.42 -4.90 -3.55
N ARG A 256 37.63 -4.43 -3.30
CA ARG A 256 38.66 -4.08 -4.32
C ARG A 256 40.03 -4.55 -3.89
N VAL A 257 40.96 -4.62 -4.85
CA VAL A 257 42.33 -4.95 -4.56
C VAL A 257 43.03 -3.81 -3.80
N PRO A 258 43.62 -4.05 -2.61
CA PRO A 258 44.31 -3.01 -1.88
C PRO A 258 45.47 -2.40 -2.67
N ALA A 259 45.58 -1.07 -2.66
CA ALA A 259 46.64 -0.34 -3.38
C ALA A 259 48.06 -0.77 -3.00
N SER A 260 48.25 -1.23 -1.77
CA SER A 260 49.56 -1.77 -1.27
C SER A 260 50.01 -3.06 -1.97
N LYS A 261 49.07 -3.79 -2.60
CA LYS A 261 49.35 -5.01 -3.36
C LYS A 261 49.61 -4.75 -4.85
N ILE A 262 49.38 -3.54 -5.33
CA ILE A 262 49.57 -3.09 -6.72
C ILE A 262 50.94 -2.39 -6.85
N THR A 263 51.97 -2.72 -6.07
CA THR A 263 53.25 -2.06 -6.19
C THR A 263 54.00 -2.52 -7.44
N LYS A 264 54.49 -1.58 -8.23
CA LYS A 264 55.27 -1.76 -9.47
C LYS A 264 56.49 -2.73 -9.36
N LYS A 265 56.90 -3.13 -8.18
CA LYS A 265 58.01 -4.07 -7.94
C LYS A 265 57.66 -5.52 -8.33
N ASN A 266 56.42 -5.90 -8.43
CA ASN A 266 56.02 -7.27 -8.74
C ASN A 266 55.74 -7.50 -10.25
N MET A 267 55.91 -6.49 -11.10
CA MET A 267 55.65 -6.59 -12.53
C MET A 267 56.73 -7.34 -13.35
N ASN A 268 57.83 -7.78 -12.73
CA ASN A 268 58.97 -8.40 -13.43
C ASN A 268 59.16 -9.90 -13.14
N SER A 269 58.26 -10.55 -12.44
CA SER A 269 58.31 -12.01 -12.25
C SER A 269 57.23 -12.71 -13.09
N VAL A 270 57.64 -13.79 -13.75
CA VAL A 270 56.86 -14.56 -14.75
C VAL A 270 55.60 -15.26 -14.17
N SER A 271 55.28 -15.01 -12.90
CA SER A 271 54.11 -15.56 -12.18
C SER A 271 53.11 -14.53 -11.72
N ASP A 272 52.95 -13.41 -12.45
CA ASP A 272 52.04 -12.34 -12.05
C ASP A 272 50.61 -12.76 -12.27
N ILE A 273 50.03 -13.27 -11.22
CA ILE A 273 48.56 -13.42 -11.11
C ILE A 273 48.00 -12.03 -10.94
N VAL A 274 47.31 -11.55 -11.97
CA VAL A 274 46.55 -10.29 -11.91
C VAL A 274 45.28 -10.56 -11.10
N PHE A 275 45.27 -10.10 -9.84
CA PHE A 275 44.07 -10.14 -9.03
C PHE A 275 43.07 -9.07 -9.53
N GLU A 276 41.91 -9.47 -9.94
CA GLU A 276 40.79 -8.57 -10.22
C GLU A 276 39.90 -8.47 -8.98
N GLY A 277 39.70 -7.25 -8.46
CA GLY A 277 38.69 -6.96 -7.46
C GLY A 277 37.30 -6.81 -8.10
N LEU A 278 36.24 -6.82 -7.29
CA LEU A 278 34.89 -6.50 -7.76
C LEU A 278 34.70 -5.01 -7.99
N ASP A 279 35.53 -4.15 -7.41
CA ASP A 279 35.38 -2.69 -7.40
C ASP A 279 33.99 -2.24 -6.94
N THR A 280 33.48 -2.96 -5.93
CA THR A 280 32.16 -2.74 -5.35
C THR A 280 32.27 -2.26 -3.93
N THR A 281 31.41 -1.31 -3.55
CA THR A 281 31.34 -0.76 -2.20
C THR A 281 29.95 -0.91 -1.60
N ILE A 282 29.90 -1.17 -0.29
CA ILE A 282 28.71 -1.06 0.53
C ILE A 282 28.96 0.06 1.53
N ASP A 283 28.11 1.08 1.56
CA ASP A 283 28.23 2.21 2.47
C ASP A 283 26.89 2.67 3.03
N TRP A 284 26.95 3.60 3.95
CA TRP A 284 25.78 4.26 4.52
C TRP A 284 25.93 5.78 4.46
N LYS A 285 24.81 6.50 4.44
CA LYS A 285 24.82 7.97 4.51
C LYS A 285 23.85 8.48 5.57
N ASN A 286 24.08 9.72 5.99
CA ASN A 286 23.15 10.45 6.84
C ASN A 286 21.82 10.62 6.13
N THR A 287 20.74 10.58 6.91
CA THR A 287 19.38 10.77 6.43
C THR A 287 19.19 12.23 6.00
N GLY A 288 18.55 12.43 4.87
CA GLY A 288 18.27 13.76 4.30
C GLY A 288 17.74 13.68 2.88
N ASP A 289 17.06 14.73 2.44
CA ASP A 289 16.40 14.79 1.13
C ASP A 289 17.35 14.50 -0.04
N ASN A 290 18.61 14.95 0.05
CA ASN A 290 19.63 14.81 -1.00
C ASN A 290 20.65 13.68 -0.74
N SER A 291 20.38 12.78 0.19
CA SER A 291 21.27 11.63 0.44
C SER A 291 21.38 10.78 -0.82
N TYR A 292 22.62 10.42 -1.20
CA TYR A 292 22.99 9.73 -2.44
C TYR A 292 22.73 10.51 -3.75
N ASP A 293 22.48 11.82 -3.72
CA ASP A 293 22.37 12.58 -4.96
C ASP A 293 23.67 12.49 -5.80
N GLY A 294 23.52 12.29 -7.12
CA GLY A 294 24.65 12.13 -8.04
C GLY A 294 25.32 10.76 -8.03
N GLU A 295 24.97 9.86 -7.12
CA GLU A 295 25.54 8.51 -7.04
C GLU A 295 24.84 7.53 -7.98
N LYS A 296 25.54 6.47 -8.36
CA LYS A 296 25.01 5.35 -9.13
C LYS A 296 24.89 4.13 -8.24
N LEU A 297 23.67 3.71 -7.95
CA LEU A 297 23.40 2.60 -7.04
C LEU A 297 22.88 1.36 -7.77
N LEU A 298 23.36 0.20 -7.38
CA LEU A 298 22.80 -1.09 -7.79
C LEU A 298 21.71 -1.56 -6.80
N LEU A 299 21.94 -1.35 -5.50
CA LEU A 299 20.95 -1.60 -4.45
C LEU A 299 20.92 -0.38 -3.53
N LEU A 300 19.74 0.06 -3.17
CA LEU A 300 19.50 1.02 -2.11
C LEU A 300 18.58 0.38 -1.08
N VAL A 301 19.02 0.35 0.16
CA VAL A 301 18.20 -0.09 1.30
C VAL A 301 17.75 1.11 2.10
N HIS A 302 16.44 1.18 2.32
CA HIS A 302 15.81 2.12 3.26
C HIS A 302 15.20 1.34 4.42
N ASP A 303 15.83 1.38 5.59
CA ASP A 303 15.23 0.86 6.82
C ASP A 303 14.52 1.98 7.58
N GLU A 304 13.35 1.68 8.15
CA GLU A 304 12.53 2.62 8.93
C GLU A 304 12.16 3.93 8.19
N SER A 305 11.90 3.83 6.88
CA SER A 305 11.58 4.98 6.01
C SER A 305 10.29 5.73 6.38
N GLY A 306 9.34 5.06 7.04
CA GLY A 306 8.12 5.66 7.57
C GLY A 306 8.32 6.47 8.85
N LYS A 307 9.54 6.47 9.41
CA LYS A 307 9.88 7.16 10.64
C LYS A 307 10.81 8.37 10.43
N TRP A 308 10.87 8.90 9.23
CA TRP A 308 11.62 10.12 8.95
C TRP A 308 10.90 11.33 9.54
N ASP A 309 11.53 11.98 10.51
CA ASP A 309 11.00 13.18 11.15
C ASP A 309 11.21 14.43 10.26
N LYS A 310 10.29 15.37 10.34
CA LYS A 310 10.45 16.67 9.68
C LYS A 310 11.71 17.40 10.21
N PRO A 311 12.46 18.15 9.38
CA PRO A 311 12.09 18.62 8.03
C PRO A 311 12.34 17.61 6.90
N ASP A 312 13.07 16.51 7.13
CA ASP A 312 13.40 15.52 6.12
C ASP A 312 12.14 14.83 5.57
N ASN A 313 12.14 14.54 4.27
CA ASN A 313 10.95 14.02 3.59
C ASN A 313 11.31 12.86 2.67
N ILE A 314 10.81 11.67 3.01
CA ILE A 314 11.04 10.46 2.23
C ILE A 314 10.57 10.57 0.77
N LEU A 315 9.53 11.36 0.48
CA LEU A 315 9.08 11.60 -0.90
C LEU A 315 10.10 12.42 -1.70
N ASN A 316 10.74 13.42 -1.06
CA ASN A 316 11.78 14.22 -1.71
C ASN A 316 13.03 13.37 -1.94
N ASN A 317 13.49 12.63 -0.93
CA ASN A 317 14.62 11.72 -1.08
C ASN A 317 14.36 10.67 -2.15
N TRP A 318 13.14 10.10 -2.22
CA TRP A 318 12.81 9.13 -3.26
C TRP A 318 12.86 9.72 -4.67
N ARG A 319 12.49 10.98 -4.86
CA ARG A 319 12.65 11.66 -6.17
C ARG A 319 14.10 11.74 -6.61
N VAL A 320 15.01 11.99 -5.68
CA VAL A 320 16.46 12.03 -5.91
C VAL A 320 17.00 10.63 -6.14
N THR A 321 16.84 9.73 -5.20
CA THR A 321 17.43 8.38 -5.21
C THR A 321 16.89 7.49 -6.32
N LYS A 322 15.66 7.69 -6.77
CA LYS A 322 15.12 7.03 -7.95
C LYS A 322 15.96 7.29 -9.21
N THR A 323 16.58 8.48 -9.32
CA THR A 323 17.45 8.79 -10.46
C THR A 323 18.78 8.04 -10.38
N CYS A 324 19.27 7.73 -9.18
CA CYS A 324 20.49 6.99 -8.93
C CYS A 324 20.38 5.51 -9.32
N LEU A 325 19.15 4.98 -9.39
CA LEU A 325 18.86 3.59 -9.72
C LEU A 325 18.63 3.36 -11.24
N ARG A 326 18.86 4.36 -12.08
CA ARG A 326 18.63 4.26 -13.53
C ARG A 326 19.76 4.91 -14.34
N LEU A 327 19.92 4.45 -15.58
CA LEU A 327 20.72 5.10 -16.61
C LEU A 327 19.80 5.45 -17.77
N GLY A 328 19.47 6.72 -17.90
CA GLY A 328 18.47 7.18 -18.85
C GLY A 328 17.13 6.45 -18.65
N ARG A 329 16.69 5.68 -19.64
CA ARG A 329 15.43 4.91 -19.58
C ARG A 329 15.55 3.57 -18.82
N ARG A 330 16.76 3.02 -18.66
CA ARG A 330 16.97 1.69 -18.08
C ARG A 330 17.06 1.76 -16.57
N ILE A 331 16.30 0.93 -15.87
CA ILE A 331 16.43 0.70 -14.44
C ILE A 331 17.59 -0.27 -14.24
N ILE A 332 18.64 0.18 -13.56
CA ILE A 332 19.87 -0.59 -13.29
C ILE A 332 19.94 -1.06 -11.85
N GLY A 333 19.42 -0.29 -10.93
CA GLY A 333 19.39 -0.55 -9.51
C GLY A 333 17.99 -0.82 -8.99
N LYS A 334 17.90 -1.33 -7.76
CA LYS A 334 16.65 -1.60 -7.07
C LYS A 334 16.68 -1.01 -5.66
N CYS A 335 15.51 -0.65 -5.16
CA CYS A 335 15.34 -0.19 -3.78
C CYS A 335 14.58 -1.24 -2.98
N MET A 336 15.13 -1.62 -1.83
CA MET A 336 14.45 -2.43 -0.82
C MET A 336 14.11 -1.51 0.36
N MET A 337 12.86 -1.07 0.42
CA MET A 337 12.37 -0.16 1.45
C MET A 337 11.44 -0.89 2.40
N GLY A 338 11.63 -0.74 3.70
CA GLY A 338 10.75 -1.37 4.70
C GLY A 338 10.61 -0.55 5.95
N SER A 339 9.37 -0.40 6.44
CA SER A 339 9.07 0.34 7.66
C SER A 339 7.76 -0.08 8.30
N THR A 340 7.67 0.13 9.63
CA THR A 340 6.39 0.42 10.28
C THR A 340 6.03 1.88 10.00
N SER A 341 4.76 2.24 10.06
CA SER A 341 4.36 3.65 9.96
C SER A 341 4.63 4.38 11.28
N ASN A 342 4.98 5.66 11.19
CA ASN A 342 4.91 6.60 12.30
C ASN A 342 3.51 7.25 12.32
N ALA A 343 3.21 7.99 13.38
CA ALA A 343 2.03 8.86 13.39
C ALA A 343 2.06 9.81 12.18
N LEU A 344 0.90 10.07 11.60
CA LEU A 344 0.83 10.77 10.30
C LEU A 344 1.35 12.20 10.36
N ASP A 345 1.15 12.88 11.48
CA ASP A 345 1.66 14.24 11.76
C ASP A 345 3.19 14.30 11.89
N LYS A 346 3.83 13.19 12.28
CA LYS A 346 5.29 13.03 12.45
C LYS A 346 6.00 12.49 11.20
N GLY A 347 5.41 12.60 10.02
CA GLY A 347 6.01 12.17 8.75
C GLY A 347 5.45 10.87 8.19
N GLY A 348 4.60 10.13 8.94
CA GLY A 348 3.95 8.92 8.48
C GLY A 348 3.04 9.12 7.25
N ASP A 349 2.50 10.34 7.06
CA ASP A 349 1.71 10.72 5.90
C ASP A 349 2.50 10.65 4.58
N ASN A 350 3.78 11.01 4.58
CA ASN A 350 4.65 10.91 3.42
C ASN A 350 4.91 9.44 3.04
N PHE A 351 5.11 8.58 4.04
CA PHE A 351 5.29 7.15 3.81
C PHE A 351 3.98 6.49 3.35
N LYS A 352 2.84 6.81 3.98
CA LYS A 352 1.51 6.38 3.53
C LYS A 352 1.29 6.69 2.06
N LYS A 353 1.60 7.93 1.65
CA LYS A 353 1.48 8.35 0.25
C LYS A 353 2.39 7.55 -0.67
N LEU A 354 3.66 7.35 -0.29
CA LEU A 354 4.62 6.57 -1.07
C LEU A 354 4.16 5.12 -1.22
N TYR A 355 3.65 4.53 -0.15
CA TYR A 355 3.12 3.17 -0.13
C TYR A 355 1.95 2.99 -1.11
N TYR A 356 0.93 3.85 -1.04
CA TYR A 356 -0.22 3.78 -1.96
C TYR A 356 0.12 4.21 -3.40
N ASP A 357 1.11 5.08 -3.60
CA ASP A 357 1.67 5.40 -4.93
C ASP A 357 2.45 4.20 -5.53
N SER A 358 2.68 3.15 -4.74
CA SER A 358 3.35 1.90 -5.13
C SER A 358 2.39 0.73 -5.40
N ASP A 359 1.09 0.96 -5.38
CA ASP A 359 0.05 -0.04 -5.61
C ASP A 359 0.16 -0.61 -7.04
N ILE A 360 0.49 -1.90 -7.13
CA ILE A 360 0.73 -2.61 -8.40
C ILE A 360 -0.51 -2.70 -9.27
N THR A 361 -1.71 -2.56 -8.70
CA THR A 361 -2.98 -2.56 -9.44
C THR A 361 -3.23 -1.24 -10.18
N LYS A 362 -2.50 -0.17 -9.81
CA LYS A 362 -2.62 1.19 -10.36
C LYS A 362 -1.40 1.56 -11.20
N ARG A 363 -1.26 0.95 -12.37
CA ARG A 363 -0.15 1.21 -13.31
C ARG A 363 -0.51 2.23 -14.37
N ASN A 364 0.48 2.99 -14.83
CA ASN A 364 0.37 3.88 -15.99
C ASN A 364 0.49 3.08 -17.31
N SER A 365 0.41 3.78 -18.44
CA SER A 365 0.55 3.18 -19.79
C SER A 365 1.89 2.47 -20.03
N ASN A 366 2.93 2.80 -19.27
CA ASN A 366 4.24 2.14 -19.32
C ASN A 366 4.34 0.92 -18.40
N GLY A 367 3.24 0.53 -17.73
CA GLY A 367 3.19 -0.56 -16.78
C GLY A 367 3.87 -0.27 -15.43
N GLN A 368 4.16 1.00 -15.12
CA GLN A 368 4.79 1.42 -13.87
C GLN A 368 3.75 1.98 -12.90
N THR A 369 3.94 1.72 -11.62
CA THR A 369 3.21 2.43 -10.55
C THR A 369 3.67 3.91 -10.50
N LYS A 370 2.96 4.75 -9.79
CA LYS A 370 3.29 6.17 -9.68
C LYS A 370 4.63 6.42 -8.99
N SER A 371 4.98 5.67 -7.96
CA SER A 371 6.31 5.70 -7.33
C SER A 371 7.37 5.02 -8.20
N GLY A 372 6.98 4.01 -8.97
CA GLY A 372 7.82 3.07 -9.70
C GLY A 372 8.24 1.85 -8.88
N MET A 373 7.94 1.80 -7.57
CA MET A 373 8.12 0.64 -6.70
C MET A 373 6.80 -0.14 -6.59
N TYR A 374 6.86 -1.34 -5.99
CA TYR A 374 5.70 -2.16 -5.70
C TYR A 374 5.50 -2.29 -4.19
N SER A 375 4.25 -2.12 -3.72
CA SER A 375 3.91 -2.23 -2.31
C SER A 375 3.67 -3.68 -1.88
N LEU A 376 4.21 -4.05 -0.73
CA LEU A 376 3.99 -5.34 -0.08
C LEU A 376 3.50 -5.10 1.35
N PHE A 377 2.42 -5.78 1.73
CA PHE A 377 1.94 -5.88 3.09
C PHE A 377 1.86 -7.34 3.52
N ILE A 378 2.38 -7.66 4.68
CA ILE A 378 2.22 -8.96 5.32
C ILE A 378 1.62 -8.70 6.70
N PRO A 379 0.39 -9.17 6.96
CA PRO A 379 -0.31 -8.96 8.23
C PRO A 379 0.45 -9.52 9.43
N MET A 380 0.17 -8.99 10.63
CA MET A 380 0.87 -9.38 11.85
C MET A 380 0.72 -10.86 12.16
N GLU A 381 -0.43 -11.46 11.94
CA GLU A 381 -0.72 -12.86 12.23
C GLU A 381 0.15 -13.84 11.42
N TRP A 382 0.79 -13.38 10.35
CA TRP A 382 1.70 -14.19 9.54
C TRP A 382 3.14 -14.20 10.04
N ASN A 383 3.55 -13.24 10.86
CA ASN A 383 4.97 -13.09 11.25
C ASN A 383 5.18 -12.67 12.70
N MET A 384 4.19 -12.87 13.56
CA MET A 384 4.33 -12.53 14.96
C MET A 384 5.09 -13.63 15.71
N GLU A 385 6.11 -13.21 16.48
CA GLU A 385 6.90 -14.11 17.32
C GLU A 385 6.02 -14.82 18.36
N GLY A 386 6.30 -16.12 18.60
CA GLY A 386 5.52 -16.96 19.49
C GLY A 386 4.27 -17.61 18.86
N PHE A 387 3.95 -17.27 17.59
CA PHE A 387 2.82 -17.84 16.85
C PHE A 387 3.27 -18.47 15.52
N ILE A 388 4.50 -18.98 15.48
CA ILE A 388 5.09 -19.63 14.31
C ILE A 388 5.49 -21.04 14.73
N ASP A 389 4.98 -22.04 14.03
CA ASP A 389 5.29 -23.44 14.32
C ASP A 389 6.72 -23.81 13.86
N ARG A 390 7.19 -25.01 14.27
CA ARG A 390 8.52 -25.53 13.91
C ARG A 390 8.78 -25.65 12.41
N TYR A 391 7.74 -25.63 11.59
CA TYR A 391 7.84 -25.62 10.13
C TYR A 391 7.87 -24.22 9.54
N GLY A 392 7.90 -23.18 10.39
CA GLY A 392 7.87 -21.77 10.00
C GLY A 392 6.51 -21.30 9.49
N MET A 393 5.44 -22.06 9.74
CA MET A 393 4.09 -21.70 9.34
C MET A 393 3.40 -20.88 10.43
N PRO A 394 2.62 -19.83 10.05
CA PRO A 394 1.89 -19.04 11.03
C PRO A 394 0.73 -19.84 11.64
N VAL A 395 0.55 -19.74 12.96
CA VAL A 395 -0.57 -20.29 13.68
C VAL A 395 -1.63 -19.20 13.83
N LEU A 396 -2.55 -19.13 12.87
CA LEU A 396 -3.55 -18.05 12.77
C LEU A 396 -4.64 -18.20 13.83
N ASP A 397 -5.30 -19.35 13.82
CA ASP A 397 -6.37 -19.72 14.75
C ASP A 397 -5.84 -20.61 15.87
N THR A 398 -6.50 -20.61 17.00
CA THR A 398 -6.14 -21.47 18.13
C THR A 398 -6.20 -22.95 17.73
N PRO A 399 -5.07 -23.67 17.83
CA PRO A 399 -4.98 -25.02 17.31
C PRO A 399 -5.74 -26.02 18.19
N LYS A 400 -6.49 -26.93 17.58
CA LYS A 400 -7.20 -28.01 18.31
C LYS A 400 -6.26 -29.01 19.00
N LYS A 401 -5.03 -29.13 18.52
CA LYS A 401 -3.95 -29.92 19.11
C LYS A 401 -2.75 -29.00 19.30
N PRO A 402 -2.03 -29.09 20.42
CA PRO A 402 -0.85 -28.28 20.66
C PRO A 402 0.15 -28.43 19.51
N LEU A 403 0.60 -27.29 18.96
CA LEU A 403 1.68 -27.21 18.00
C LEU A 403 2.96 -26.82 18.74
N LEU A 404 4.10 -27.23 18.21
CA LEU A 404 5.40 -26.86 18.75
C LEU A 404 6.02 -25.76 17.89
N ASP A 405 6.65 -24.80 18.53
CA ASP A 405 7.52 -23.84 17.87
C ASP A 405 8.91 -24.45 17.55
N SER A 406 9.82 -23.65 17.03
CA SER A 406 11.20 -24.08 16.72
C SER A 406 12.04 -24.39 17.96
N TYR A 407 11.68 -23.87 19.13
CA TYR A 407 12.35 -24.12 20.40
C TYR A 407 11.82 -25.36 21.12
N GLY A 408 10.69 -25.91 20.64
CA GLY A 408 10.01 -27.05 21.25
C GLY A 408 8.96 -26.65 22.28
N ASP A 409 8.63 -25.38 22.39
CA ASP A 409 7.58 -24.87 23.26
C ASP A 409 6.21 -25.02 22.59
N TYR A 410 5.17 -25.20 23.42
CA TYR A 410 3.80 -25.31 22.91
C TYR A 410 3.21 -23.93 22.58
N ILE A 411 2.54 -23.83 21.43
CA ILE A 411 1.75 -22.67 21.02
C ILE A 411 0.30 -22.90 21.45
N PRO A 412 -0.16 -22.22 22.54
CA PRO A 412 -1.47 -22.54 23.14
C PRO A 412 -2.65 -21.86 22.44
N GLN A 413 -2.43 -20.76 21.72
CA GLN A 413 -3.47 -19.97 21.07
C GLN A 413 -3.01 -19.47 19.70
N GLY A 414 -3.95 -19.02 18.86
CA GLY A 414 -3.67 -18.41 17.57
C GLY A 414 -3.30 -16.94 17.67
N ALA A 415 -2.57 -16.44 16.66
CA ALA A 415 -2.15 -15.05 16.58
C ALA A 415 -3.34 -14.08 16.50
N ILE A 416 -4.44 -14.48 15.86
CA ILE A 416 -5.66 -13.68 15.72
C ILE A 416 -6.33 -13.48 17.07
N GLU A 417 -6.55 -14.57 17.81
CA GLU A 417 -7.16 -14.51 19.14
C GLU A 417 -6.30 -13.70 20.13
N TYR A 418 -4.98 -13.88 20.09
CA TYR A 418 -4.06 -13.07 20.89
C TYR A 418 -4.24 -11.58 20.58
N TRP A 419 -4.25 -11.21 19.29
CA TRP A 419 -4.39 -9.82 18.86
C TRP A 419 -5.74 -9.24 19.29
N GLU A 420 -6.84 -9.99 19.19
CA GLU A 420 -8.17 -9.56 19.62
C GLU A 420 -8.23 -9.33 21.13
N ASN A 421 -7.58 -10.18 21.92
CA ASN A 421 -7.46 -10.02 23.38
C ASN A 421 -6.65 -8.78 23.76
N GLU A 422 -5.55 -8.49 23.04
CA GLU A 422 -4.77 -7.25 23.24
C GLU A 422 -5.59 -6.01 22.90
N VAL A 423 -6.31 -6.01 21.78
CA VAL A 423 -7.22 -4.91 21.37
C VAL A 423 -8.28 -4.68 22.45
N GLU A 424 -8.90 -5.74 22.97
CA GLU A 424 -9.92 -5.63 24.01
C GLU A 424 -9.32 -5.05 25.32
N SER A 425 -8.11 -5.45 25.66
CA SER A 425 -7.41 -4.92 26.84
C SER A 425 -7.09 -3.43 26.76
N LEU A 426 -6.82 -2.94 25.54
CA LEU A 426 -6.42 -1.56 25.25
C LEU A 426 -7.61 -0.64 24.88
N LYS A 427 -8.83 -1.15 24.78
CA LYS A 427 -9.99 -0.39 24.29
C LYS A 427 -10.28 0.91 25.04
N ASN A 428 -9.91 1.00 26.31
CA ASN A 428 -10.10 2.19 27.15
C ASN A 428 -8.92 3.18 27.10
N ASP A 429 -7.84 2.83 26.36
CA ASP A 429 -6.69 3.71 26.10
C ASP A 429 -6.49 3.86 24.58
N PRO A 430 -7.16 4.85 23.96
CA PRO A 430 -7.11 5.04 22.51
C PRO A 430 -5.70 5.30 21.96
N ASP A 431 -4.82 5.93 22.72
CA ASP A 431 -3.44 6.20 22.29
C ASP A 431 -2.62 4.91 22.24
N ALA A 432 -2.68 4.11 23.30
CA ALA A 432 -2.04 2.80 23.35
C ALA A 432 -2.62 1.85 22.27
N LEU A 433 -3.93 1.86 22.09
CA LEU A 433 -4.62 1.07 21.07
C LEU A 433 -4.16 1.46 19.66
N ASN A 434 -4.13 2.74 19.31
CA ASN A 434 -3.67 3.20 18.00
C ASN A 434 -2.18 2.89 17.76
N GLU A 435 -1.34 3.01 18.82
CA GLU A 435 0.07 2.59 18.69
C GLU A 435 0.20 1.09 18.47
N PHE A 436 -0.58 0.26 19.16
CA PHE A 436 -0.63 -1.19 18.96
C PHE A 436 -1.01 -1.54 17.53
N TYR A 437 -2.06 -0.94 16.99
CA TYR A 437 -2.47 -1.12 15.60
C TYR A 437 -1.37 -0.75 14.61
N ARG A 438 -0.66 0.37 14.80
CA ARG A 438 0.45 0.77 13.93
C ARG A 438 1.62 -0.20 13.98
N GLN A 439 1.88 -0.81 15.12
CA GLN A 439 3.01 -1.73 15.29
C GLN A 439 2.69 -3.16 14.87
N PHE A 440 1.45 -3.61 15.07
CA PHE A 440 0.97 -4.95 14.78
C PHE A 440 -0.28 -4.92 13.90
N PRO A 441 -0.18 -4.37 12.68
CA PRO A 441 -1.32 -4.20 11.81
C PRO A 441 -1.78 -5.53 11.22
N ARG A 442 -3.11 -5.76 11.22
CA ARG A 442 -3.76 -6.83 10.46
C ARG A 442 -4.24 -6.35 9.10
N THR A 443 -4.42 -5.04 8.95
CA THR A 443 -4.78 -4.40 7.67
C THR A 443 -3.86 -3.21 7.42
N GLU A 444 -3.80 -2.73 6.18
CA GLU A 444 -3.04 -1.53 5.83
C GLU A 444 -3.55 -0.29 6.57
N SER A 445 -4.86 -0.20 6.80
CA SER A 445 -5.47 0.91 7.53
C SER A 445 -5.03 0.94 8.99
N HIS A 446 -4.86 -0.21 9.64
CA HIS A 446 -4.31 -0.28 10.99
C HIS A 446 -2.92 0.36 11.08
N ALA A 447 -2.05 0.09 10.09
CA ALA A 447 -0.71 0.64 10.07
C ALA A 447 -0.65 2.16 9.92
N PHE A 448 -1.69 2.78 9.36
CA PHE A 448 -1.75 4.22 9.09
C PHE A 448 -2.73 4.98 9.99
N ARG A 449 -3.03 4.47 11.18
CA ARG A 449 -3.84 5.18 12.18
C ARG A 449 -3.11 6.41 12.74
N ASP A 450 -3.88 7.45 13.01
CA ASP A 450 -3.36 8.70 13.59
C ASP A 450 -3.38 8.69 15.12
N GLU A 451 -2.69 9.65 15.74
CA GLU A 451 -2.76 9.87 17.19
C GLU A 451 -4.08 10.55 17.55
N THR A 452 -4.65 10.20 18.69
CA THR A 452 -5.96 10.66 19.18
C THR A 452 -6.00 12.16 19.51
N LYS A 453 -4.85 12.79 19.65
CA LYS A 453 -4.71 14.17 20.18
C LYS A 453 -5.18 15.28 19.25
N SER A 454 -5.47 14.98 17.98
CA SER A 454 -5.81 16.01 16.98
C SER A 454 -7.27 16.01 16.52
N SER A 455 -8.07 14.99 16.85
CA SER A 455 -9.46 14.92 16.42
C SER A 455 -10.42 15.42 17.48
N ILE A 456 -11.43 16.19 17.03
CA ILE A 456 -12.57 16.60 17.86
C ILE A 456 -13.70 15.57 17.86
N PHE A 457 -13.59 14.50 17.07
CA PHE A 457 -14.62 13.47 16.88
C PHE A 457 -14.25 12.15 17.55
N ASN A 458 -15.23 11.27 17.73
CA ASN A 458 -15.07 9.95 18.31
C ASN A 458 -14.29 9.02 17.37
N LEU A 459 -12.98 8.95 17.56
CA LEU A 459 -12.09 8.15 16.73
C LEU A 459 -12.35 6.65 16.83
N THR A 460 -12.82 6.16 17.98
CA THR A 460 -13.13 4.74 18.16
C THR A 460 -14.20 4.30 17.16
N LYS A 461 -15.31 5.03 17.08
CA LYS A 461 -16.38 4.73 16.11
C LYS A 461 -15.92 4.87 14.67
N ILE A 462 -15.13 5.91 14.36
CA ILE A 462 -14.59 6.12 13.02
C ILE A 462 -13.72 4.93 12.60
N TYR A 463 -12.79 4.50 13.45
CA TYR A 463 -11.89 3.40 13.11
C TYR A 463 -12.58 2.04 13.08
N GLN A 464 -13.58 1.79 13.93
CA GLN A 464 -14.42 0.59 13.83
C GLN A 464 -15.09 0.51 12.45
N GLN A 465 -15.62 1.64 11.96
CA GLN A 465 -16.21 1.70 10.62
C GLN A 465 -15.19 1.51 9.51
N VAL A 466 -13.98 2.06 9.63
CA VAL A 466 -12.88 1.86 8.67
C VAL A 466 -12.49 0.38 8.62
N ASP A 467 -12.31 -0.26 9.77
CA ASP A 467 -11.97 -1.68 9.86
C ASP A 467 -13.05 -2.57 9.22
N TYR A 468 -14.32 -2.24 9.48
CA TYR A 468 -15.45 -2.93 8.84
C TYR A 468 -15.42 -2.75 7.32
N ASN A 469 -15.21 -1.53 6.82
CA ASN A 469 -15.13 -1.26 5.39
C ASN A 469 -13.99 -2.02 4.70
N ASP A 470 -12.86 -2.20 5.38
CA ASP A 470 -11.73 -2.97 4.85
C ASP A 470 -11.98 -4.48 4.88
N SER A 471 -12.78 -4.97 5.83
CA SER A 471 -13.13 -6.40 5.97
C SER A 471 -14.18 -6.88 4.96
N ILE A 472 -14.99 -5.96 4.41
CA ILE A 472 -16.04 -6.30 3.44
C ILE A 472 -15.53 -6.15 2.00
N ILE A 473 -16.17 -6.84 1.06
CA ILE A 473 -15.87 -6.70 -0.38
C ILE A 473 -16.41 -5.36 -0.85
N LYS A 474 -15.53 -4.40 -1.10
CA LYS A 474 -15.88 -3.02 -1.50
C LYS A 474 -16.75 -2.95 -2.75
N GLU A 475 -16.51 -3.79 -3.75
CA GLU A 475 -17.29 -3.87 -4.99
C GLU A 475 -18.77 -4.24 -4.74
N LYS A 476 -19.08 -4.87 -3.62
CA LYS A 476 -20.46 -5.22 -3.24
C LYS A 476 -21.27 -3.98 -2.83
N TYR A 477 -20.63 -2.98 -2.26
CA TYR A 477 -21.30 -1.80 -1.70
C TYR A 477 -21.01 -0.52 -2.48
N LEU A 478 -19.83 -0.40 -3.11
CA LEU A 478 -19.42 0.79 -3.83
C LEU A 478 -19.15 0.49 -5.30
N THR A 479 -19.75 1.30 -6.17
CA THR A 479 -19.50 1.28 -7.61
C THR A 479 -18.84 2.58 -8.02
N LYS A 480 -17.70 2.48 -8.72
CA LYS A 480 -17.01 3.62 -9.29
C LYS A 480 -17.55 3.93 -10.68
N GLY A 481 -17.72 5.21 -11.02
CA GLY A 481 -18.27 5.58 -12.31
C GLY A 481 -18.32 7.06 -12.60
N SER A 482 -19.03 7.41 -13.67
CA SER A 482 -19.20 8.77 -14.17
C SER A 482 -20.65 9.06 -14.59
N PHE A 483 -21.05 10.32 -14.47
CA PHE A 483 -22.31 10.82 -15.02
C PHE A 483 -22.04 11.46 -16.39
N HIS A 484 -22.97 11.27 -17.31
CA HIS A 484 -22.92 11.85 -18.66
C HIS A 484 -24.28 12.34 -19.10
N TRP A 485 -24.32 13.46 -19.81
CA TRP A 485 -25.52 13.86 -20.52
C TRP A 485 -25.84 12.84 -21.62
N LYS A 486 -27.12 12.47 -21.73
CA LYS A 486 -27.60 11.54 -22.75
C LYS A 486 -27.22 12.05 -24.15
N ASP A 487 -26.60 11.20 -24.94
CA ASP A 487 -26.15 11.48 -26.30
C ASP A 487 -25.20 12.71 -26.41
N GLY A 488 -24.55 13.08 -25.29
CA GLY A 488 -23.65 14.23 -25.23
C GLY A 488 -24.36 15.61 -25.29
N VAL A 489 -25.71 15.63 -25.21
CA VAL A 489 -26.49 16.87 -25.28
C VAL A 489 -26.70 17.45 -23.87
N GLU A 490 -26.11 18.61 -23.62
CA GLU A 490 -26.22 19.30 -22.35
C GLU A 490 -27.72 19.58 -22.01
N ASP A 491 -28.03 19.56 -20.71
CA ASP A 491 -29.41 19.77 -20.19
C ASP A 491 -30.46 18.72 -20.60
N SER A 492 -30.02 17.61 -21.18
CA SER A 492 -30.81 16.42 -21.43
C SER A 492 -30.97 15.56 -20.17
N GLN A 493 -31.28 14.29 -20.31
CA GLN A 493 -31.24 13.34 -19.19
C GLN A 493 -29.78 12.98 -18.86
N VAL A 494 -29.48 12.78 -17.59
CA VAL A 494 -28.19 12.28 -17.14
C VAL A 494 -28.21 10.75 -17.03
N ILE A 495 -27.17 10.12 -17.50
CA ILE A 495 -26.96 8.66 -17.44
C ILE A 495 -25.76 8.37 -16.53
N TRP A 496 -25.91 7.37 -15.66
CA TRP A 496 -24.83 6.80 -14.88
C TRP A 496 -24.16 5.66 -15.66
N THR A 497 -22.83 5.67 -15.71
CA THR A 497 -22.05 4.61 -16.34
C THR A 497 -20.95 4.14 -15.36
N PRO A 498 -20.94 2.85 -14.98
CA PRO A 498 -19.82 2.29 -14.24
C PRO A 498 -18.51 2.44 -15.04
N ASP A 499 -17.51 3.03 -14.43
CA ASP A 499 -16.20 3.30 -15.04
C ASP A 499 -15.10 3.22 -13.97
N PRO A 500 -14.13 2.31 -14.08
CA PRO A 500 -13.02 2.22 -13.14
C PRO A 500 -12.17 3.50 -13.06
N ARG A 501 -12.19 4.34 -14.11
CA ARG A 501 -11.52 5.64 -14.17
C ARG A 501 -12.41 6.81 -13.73
N GLY A 502 -13.70 6.55 -13.49
CA GLY A 502 -14.64 7.55 -13.01
C GLY A 502 -14.20 8.20 -11.70
N ARG A 503 -14.77 9.37 -11.41
CA ARG A 503 -14.42 10.15 -10.21
C ARG A 503 -15.41 9.99 -9.07
N PHE A 504 -16.59 9.44 -9.34
CA PHE A 504 -17.64 9.19 -8.34
C PHE A 504 -17.53 7.79 -7.76
N LEU A 505 -17.75 7.68 -6.45
CA LEU A 505 -18.06 6.44 -5.75
C LEU A 505 -19.50 6.49 -5.28
N VAL A 506 -20.26 5.43 -5.55
CA VAL A 506 -21.71 5.40 -5.31
C VAL A 506 -22.10 4.07 -4.66
N SER A 507 -22.85 4.12 -3.56
CA SER A 507 -23.42 2.94 -2.89
C SER A 507 -24.86 2.67 -3.27
N TRP A 508 -25.60 3.69 -3.74
CA TRP A 508 -27.00 3.58 -4.10
C TRP A 508 -27.32 4.33 -5.39
N ILE A 509 -28.06 3.67 -6.27
CA ILE A 509 -28.60 4.26 -7.50
C ILE A 509 -30.13 4.29 -7.39
N PRO A 510 -30.79 5.45 -7.58
CA PRO A 510 -32.23 5.55 -7.48
C PRO A 510 -32.93 4.74 -8.58
N SER A 511 -34.15 4.30 -8.31
CA SER A 511 -35.02 3.65 -9.30
C SER A 511 -35.26 4.57 -10.52
N LYS A 512 -35.55 3.99 -11.68
CA LYS A 512 -35.79 4.77 -12.92
C LYS A 512 -36.86 5.84 -12.76
N ALA A 513 -37.83 5.63 -11.87
CA ALA A 513 -38.91 6.60 -11.59
C ALA A 513 -38.42 7.85 -10.84
N LEU A 514 -37.32 7.73 -10.13
CA LEU A 514 -36.71 8.82 -9.35
C LEU A 514 -35.54 9.49 -10.09
N GLN A 515 -34.97 8.84 -11.12
CA GLN A 515 -33.88 9.42 -11.90
C GLN A 515 -34.36 10.61 -12.72
N ASN A 516 -33.52 11.67 -12.79
CA ASN A 516 -33.74 12.87 -13.58
C ASN A 516 -35.07 13.58 -13.28
N ARG A 517 -35.56 13.51 -12.04
CA ARG A 517 -36.83 14.12 -11.67
C ARG A 517 -36.65 15.62 -11.41
N ILE A 518 -37.08 16.42 -12.37
CA ILE A 518 -37.00 17.88 -12.36
C ILE A 518 -38.40 18.49 -12.41
N VAL A 519 -38.63 19.54 -11.64
CA VAL A 519 -39.83 20.36 -11.67
C VAL A 519 -39.48 21.76 -12.20
N VAL A 520 -40.10 22.18 -13.27
CA VAL A 520 -39.89 23.53 -13.84
C VAL A 520 -40.95 24.49 -13.35
N LYS A 521 -40.53 25.61 -12.74
CA LYS A 521 -41.42 26.69 -12.29
C LYS A 521 -40.86 28.03 -12.76
N ASN A 522 -41.64 28.79 -13.51
CA ASN A 522 -41.24 30.10 -14.05
C ASN A 522 -39.88 30.10 -14.77
N GLY A 523 -39.62 29.05 -15.57
CA GLY A 523 -38.36 28.90 -16.30
C GLY A 523 -37.15 28.42 -15.47
N VAL A 524 -37.29 28.24 -14.15
CA VAL A 524 -36.26 27.71 -13.27
C VAL A 524 -36.51 26.24 -12.98
N LYS A 525 -35.43 25.44 -13.09
CA LYS A 525 -35.46 23.99 -12.80
C LYS A 525 -35.24 23.77 -11.30
N TYR A 526 -36.07 22.95 -10.67
CA TYR A 526 -36.03 22.56 -9.25
C TYR A 526 -35.88 21.05 -9.11
N PRO A 527 -35.22 20.56 -8.03
CA PRO A 527 -35.14 19.14 -7.76
C PRO A 527 -36.51 18.54 -7.44
N GLY A 528 -36.81 17.38 -8.01
CA GLY A 528 -38.10 16.68 -7.75
C GLY A 528 -38.05 15.72 -6.56
N ASN A 529 -36.84 15.42 -6.02
CA ASN A 529 -36.63 14.47 -4.95
C ASN A 529 -36.00 15.13 -3.69
N GLU A 530 -36.29 16.42 -3.43
CA GLU A 530 -35.76 17.13 -2.26
C GLU A 530 -36.13 16.49 -0.91
N HIS A 531 -37.21 15.68 -0.92
CA HIS A 531 -37.69 14.94 0.24
C HIS A 531 -36.84 13.68 0.54
N ILE A 532 -36.11 13.15 -0.44
CA ILE A 532 -35.30 11.92 -0.28
C ILE A 532 -33.92 12.23 0.30
N GLY A 533 -33.28 13.31 -0.12
CA GLY A 533 -31.95 13.66 0.35
C GLY A 533 -31.45 14.99 -0.20
N SER A 534 -30.17 15.26 0.07
CA SER A 534 -29.48 16.44 -0.44
C SER A 534 -27.99 16.17 -0.60
N PHE A 535 -27.35 17.07 -1.35
CA PHE A 535 -25.89 17.11 -1.51
C PHE A 535 -25.29 18.23 -0.67
N GLY A 536 -24.05 18.04 -0.24
CA GLY A 536 -23.17 19.08 0.27
C GLY A 536 -21.94 19.18 -0.63
N CYS A 537 -21.52 20.40 -0.95
CA CYS A 537 -20.43 20.63 -1.87
C CYS A 537 -19.42 21.66 -1.34
N ASP A 538 -18.15 21.29 -1.33
CA ASP A 538 -17.01 22.19 -1.21
C ASP A 538 -16.44 22.43 -2.61
N SER A 539 -16.52 23.67 -3.09
CA SER A 539 -16.13 24.05 -4.45
C SER A 539 -14.82 24.82 -4.48
N TYR A 540 -14.21 24.95 -5.67
CA TYR A 540 -13.07 25.80 -5.92
C TYR A 540 -13.29 26.65 -7.18
N ASP A 541 -12.74 27.86 -7.21
CA ASP A 541 -12.96 28.81 -8.31
C ASP A 541 -11.87 28.77 -9.39
N ILE A 542 -10.64 28.40 -9.06
CA ILE A 542 -9.48 28.48 -9.94
C ILE A 542 -8.82 27.12 -10.08
N SER A 543 -8.59 26.69 -11.31
CA SER A 543 -8.01 25.38 -11.64
C SER A 543 -6.51 25.32 -11.34
N GLY A 544 -5.77 26.42 -11.54
CA GLY A 544 -4.34 26.53 -11.30
C GLY A 544 -4.01 27.05 -9.89
N THR A 545 -2.93 26.56 -9.31
CA THR A 545 -2.35 27.07 -8.06
C THR A 545 -0.87 27.35 -8.27
N VAL A 546 -0.38 28.46 -7.73
CA VAL A 546 1.03 28.89 -7.84
C VAL A 546 2.00 27.88 -7.23
N VAL A 547 1.53 26.98 -6.34
CA VAL A 547 2.35 26.02 -5.58
C VAL A 547 2.03 24.54 -5.94
N GLY A 548 1.18 24.27 -6.94
CA GLY A 548 0.82 22.90 -7.35
C GLY A 548 0.01 22.06 -6.34
N ARG A 549 -0.39 22.62 -5.19
CA ARG A 549 -1.18 21.98 -4.13
C ARG A 549 -2.49 22.77 -3.93
N GLY A 550 -3.44 22.59 -4.83
CA GLY A 550 -4.81 23.12 -4.65
C GLY A 550 -5.70 22.14 -3.91
N SER A 551 -6.67 22.65 -3.13
CA SER A 551 -7.79 21.84 -2.57
C SER A 551 -8.52 21.12 -3.68
N ASN A 552 -9.04 19.93 -3.42
CA ASN A 552 -9.96 19.24 -4.33
C ASN A 552 -11.33 19.90 -4.30
N GLY A 553 -12.14 19.65 -5.31
CA GLY A 553 -13.59 19.79 -5.18
C GLY A 553 -14.15 18.53 -4.54
N ALA A 554 -15.11 18.69 -3.63
CA ALA A 554 -15.75 17.56 -2.97
C ALA A 554 -17.29 17.69 -3.01
N LEU A 555 -17.97 16.57 -3.25
CA LEU A 555 -19.42 16.45 -3.23
C LEU A 555 -19.80 15.18 -2.49
N HIS A 556 -20.73 15.31 -1.52
CA HIS A 556 -21.31 14.17 -0.82
C HIS A 556 -22.82 14.20 -0.93
N GLY A 557 -23.42 13.03 -1.17
CA GLY A 557 -24.87 12.84 -1.15
C GLY A 557 -25.29 12.07 0.09
N LEU A 558 -26.27 12.59 0.82
CA LEU A 558 -26.83 11.99 2.03
C LEU A 558 -28.35 11.88 1.90
N THR A 559 -28.89 10.70 2.14
CA THR A 559 -30.33 10.49 2.22
C THR A 559 -30.90 10.95 3.57
N LYS A 560 -32.17 11.31 3.58
CA LYS A 560 -32.95 11.55 4.80
C LYS A 560 -33.55 10.24 5.31
N PHE A 561 -34.07 10.26 6.52
CA PHE A 561 -34.92 9.16 6.98
C PHE A 561 -36.10 8.97 6.03
N ASN A 562 -36.24 7.79 5.50
CA ASN A 562 -37.40 7.41 4.64
C ASN A 562 -37.65 5.90 4.80
N MET A 563 -38.85 5.46 4.36
CA MET A 563 -39.31 4.10 4.61
C MET A 563 -39.14 3.17 3.40
N ASP A 564 -39.16 3.68 2.15
CA ASP A 564 -39.31 2.80 0.98
C ASP A 564 -38.49 3.20 -0.26
N ASP A 565 -38.05 4.45 -0.40
CA ASP A 565 -37.57 4.96 -1.69
C ASP A 565 -36.01 4.94 -1.79
N ALA A 566 -35.33 4.97 -0.65
CA ALA A 566 -33.87 5.07 -0.56
C ALA A 566 -33.37 4.52 0.79
N PRO A 567 -32.05 4.22 0.93
CA PRO A 567 -31.45 4.00 2.24
C PRO A 567 -31.75 5.17 3.18
N SER A 568 -31.92 4.90 4.47
CA SER A 568 -32.28 5.93 5.46
C SER A 568 -31.03 6.45 6.18
N ASN A 569 -30.82 7.77 6.16
CA ASN A 569 -29.71 8.46 6.81
C ASN A 569 -28.31 7.94 6.41
N GLU A 570 -28.15 7.53 5.15
CA GLU A 570 -26.91 6.98 4.64
C GLU A 570 -26.26 7.91 3.62
N PHE A 571 -24.94 8.02 3.68
CA PHE A 571 -24.16 8.59 2.58
C PHE A 571 -24.20 7.63 1.40
N PHE A 572 -24.60 8.12 0.24
CA PHE A 572 -24.75 7.29 -0.96
C PHE A 572 -23.82 7.67 -2.10
N LEU A 573 -23.16 8.82 -2.03
CA LEU A 573 -22.24 9.30 -3.04
C LEU A 573 -21.09 10.08 -2.42
N GLU A 574 -19.87 9.77 -2.87
CA GLU A 574 -18.65 10.52 -2.61
C GLU A 574 -18.00 10.89 -3.95
N TYR A 575 -17.62 12.16 -4.09
CA TYR A 575 -16.73 12.68 -5.13
C TYR A 575 -15.67 13.55 -4.47
N ILE A 576 -14.40 13.22 -4.67
CA ILE A 576 -13.27 14.01 -4.19
C ILE A 576 -12.21 14.01 -5.28
N ALA A 577 -12.18 15.05 -6.10
CA ALA A 577 -11.24 15.14 -7.21
C ALA A 577 -10.97 16.61 -7.61
N ARG A 578 -9.89 16.80 -8.35
CA ARG A 578 -9.56 18.06 -8.98
C ARG A 578 -9.33 17.83 -10.48
N PRO A 579 -10.37 17.93 -11.32
CA PRO A 579 -10.22 17.84 -12.77
C PRO A 579 -9.39 19.00 -13.35
N GLN A 580 -9.06 18.92 -14.63
CA GLN A 580 -8.19 19.89 -15.31
C GLN A 580 -8.72 21.33 -15.24
N THR A 581 -10.04 21.50 -15.31
CA THR A 581 -10.70 22.81 -15.17
C THR A 581 -11.79 22.77 -14.12
N ALA A 582 -12.10 23.93 -13.53
CA ALA A 582 -13.17 24.06 -12.56
C ALA A 582 -14.55 23.84 -13.22
N GLU A 583 -14.69 24.17 -14.48
CA GLU A 583 -15.91 23.98 -15.27
C GLU A 583 -16.29 22.50 -15.40
N ILE A 584 -15.30 21.59 -15.56
CA ILE A 584 -15.56 20.14 -15.54
C ILE A 584 -16.12 19.72 -14.20
N PHE A 585 -15.58 20.21 -13.09
CA PHE A 585 -16.11 19.93 -11.76
C PHE A 585 -17.54 20.45 -11.59
N PHE A 586 -17.82 21.67 -12.04
CA PHE A 586 -19.15 22.28 -11.94
C PHE A 586 -20.19 21.46 -12.70
N GLU A 587 -19.81 21.00 -13.88
CA GLU A 587 -20.69 20.19 -14.72
C GLU A 587 -20.94 18.81 -14.12
N GLU A 588 -19.91 18.17 -13.55
CA GLU A 588 -20.04 16.89 -12.85
C GLU A 588 -20.96 17.01 -11.61
N VAL A 589 -20.82 18.07 -10.83
CA VAL A 589 -21.72 18.34 -9.69
C VAL A 589 -23.16 18.55 -10.17
N LEU A 590 -23.35 19.33 -11.24
CA LEU A 590 -24.69 19.57 -11.80
C LEU A 590 -25.33 18.26 -12.28
N MET A 591 -24.58 17.44 -13.02
CA MET A 591 -25.08 16.15 -13.51
C MET A 591 -25.47 15.22 -12.35
N ALA A 592 -24.68 15.14 -11.27
CA ALA A 592 -25.04 14.35 -10.10
C ALA A 592 -26.35 14.85 -9.46
N CYS A 593 -26.49 16.16 -9.25
CA CYS A 593 -27.72 16.76 -8.71
C CYS A 593 -28.94 16.47 -9.60
N VAL A 594 -28.80 16.58 -10.91
CA VAL A 594 -29.86 16.32 -11.89
C VAL A 594 -30.27 14.85 -11.89
N PHE A 595 -29.28 13.92 -11.94
CA PHE A 595 -29.55 12.49 -11.95
C PHE A 595 -30.38 12.04 -10.74
N TYR A 596 -29.95 12.48 -9.55
CA TYR A 596 -30.68 12.14 -8.31
C TYR A 596 -31.92 12.99 -8.09
N GLY A 597 -32.08 14.11 -8.80
CA GLY A 597 -33.16 15.07 -8.59
C GLY A 597 -33.15 15.70 -7.20
N MET A 598 -31.95 15.87 -6.60
CA MET A 598 -31.77 16.36 -5.23
C MET A 598 -31.06 17.71 -5.21
N PRO A 599 -31.34 18.58 -4.20
CA PRO A 599 -30.70 19.89 -4.06
C PRO A 599 -29.29 19.75 -3.47
N VAL A 600 -28.51 20.82 -3.62
CA VAL A 600 -27.15 20.90 -3.08
C VAL A 600 -26.94 22.15 -2.22
N LEU A 601 -26.33 21.98 -1.04
CA LEU A 601 -25.83 23.08 -0.22
C LEU A 601 -24.36 23.29 -0.53
N VAL A 602 -24.00 24.43 -1.09
CA VAL A 602 -22.65 24.77 -1.53
C VAL A 602 -22.05 25.82 -0.60
N GLU A 603 -20.73 25.68 -0.31
CA GLU A 603 -19.99 26.77 0.32
C GLU A 603 -19.91 27.98 -0.62
N ASN A 604 -20.41 29.15 -0.20
CA ASN A 604 -20.52 30.31 -1.07
C ASN A 604 -19.31 31.29 -1.00
N ASN A 605 -18.28 30.97 -0.26
CA ASN A 605 -17.03 31.73 -0.26
C ASN A 605 -16.33 31.70 -1.63
N LYS A 606 -16.68 30.69 -2.46
CA LYS A 606 -16.22 30.49 -3.83
C LYS A 606 -17.46 30.31 -4.73
N PRO A 607 -18.06 31.40 -5.23
CA PRO A 607 -19.43 31.38 -5.77
C PRO A 607 -19.55 30.93 -7.23
N ARG A 608 -18.47 30.64 -7.96
CA ARG A 608 -18.54 30.33 -9.41
C ARG A 608 -19.45 29.16 -9.74
N LEU A 609 -19.43 28.08 -8.94
CA LEU A 609 -20.37 26.96 -9.10
C LEU A 609 -21.84 27.41 -8.99
N LEU A 610 -22.15 28.25 -8.01
CA LEU A 610 -23.50 28.78 -7.79
C LEU A 610 -23.99 29.62 -8.98
N TYR A 611 -23.08 30.46 -9.53
CA TYR A 611 -23.37 31.22 -10.75
C TYR A 611 -23.54 30.33 -11.97
N HIS A 612 -22.70 29.28 -12.10
CA HIS A 612 -22.83 28.29 -13.15
C HIS A 612 -24.24 27.64 -13.14
N MET A 613 -24.66 27.17 -11.97
CA MET A 613 -26.04 26.59 -11.81
C MET A 613 -27.12 27.58 -12.12
N LYS A 614 -27.01 28.83 -11.65
CA LYS A 614 -27.97 29.90 -11.93
C LYS A 614 -28.07 30.19 -13.42
N ASN A 615 -26.94 30.40 -14.10
CA ASN A 615 -26.91 30.77 -15.52
C ASN A 615 -27.43 29.66 -16.43
N ARG A 616 -27.33 28.39 -16.00
CA ARG A 616 -27.88 27.20 -16.67
C ARG A 616 -29.40 26.96 -16.33
N GLY A 617 -30.00 27.85 -15.52
CA GLY A 617 -31.42 27.72 -15.12
C GLY A 617 -31.66 26.72 -13.98
N TYR A 618 -30.63 26.26 -13.30
CA TYR A 618 -30.71 25.31 -12.16
C TYR A 618 -30.59 25.99 -10.80
N ARG A 619 -30.92 27.30 -10.69
CA ARG A 619 -30.91 27.98 -9.39
C ARG A 619 -31.75 27.28 -8.33
N GLY A 620 -32.80 26.56 -8.72
CA GLY A 620 -33.66 25.83 -7.80
C GLY A 620 -32.99 24.65 -7.13
N PHE A 621 -31.86 24.11 -7.68
CA PHE A 621 -31.08 23.06 -7.07
C PHE A 621 -30.12 23.60 -6.00
N SER A 622 -29.71 24.88 -6.06
CA SER A 622 -28.88 25.51 -5.05
C SER A 622 -29.68 25.88 -3.82
N MET A 623 -29.42 25.21 -2.70
CA MET A 623 -30.08 25.48 -1.42
C MET A 623 -29.67 26.82 -0.85
N ASN A 624 -30.60 27.49 -0.19
CA ASN A 624 -30.28 28.60 0.71
C ASN A 624 -29.81 28.02 2.03
N ARG A 625 -28.98 28.80 2.76
CA ARG A 625 -28.49 28.40 4.07
C ARG A 625 -29.59 27.99 5.02
N PRO A 626 -29.47 26.83 5.73
CA PRO A 626 -30.55 26.29 6.54
C PRO A 626 -30.76 27.02 7.88
N ASP A 627 -29.76 27.72 8.38
CA ASP A 627 -29.72 28.38 9.70
C ASP A 627 -30.50 29.71 9.74
N LYS A 628 -30.87 30.28 8.57
CA LYS A 628 -31.58 31.54 8.49
C LYS A 628 -32.90 31.42 7.73
N ALA A 629 -33.93 32.16 8.19
CA ALA A 629 -35.18 32.30 7.45
C ALA A 629 -34.96 33.11 6.17
N PHE A 630 -35.67 32.78 5.09
CA PHE A 630 -35.51 33.38 3.75
C PHE A 630 -35.60 34.92 3.75
N ASN A 631 -36.48 35.51 4.56
CA ASN A 631 -36.62 36.95 4.68
C ASN A 631 -35.41 37.64 5.27
N LYS A 632 -34.59 36.94 6.07
CA LYS A 632 -33.37 37.43 6.71
C LYS A 632 -32.10 37.23 5.85
N LEU A 633 -32.24 36.63 4.66
CA LEU A 633 -31.12 36.44 3.73
C LEU A 633 -30.76 37.75 3.02
N SER A 634 -29.48 37.95 2.75
CA SER A 634 -29.00 39.06 1.92
C SER A 634 -29.48 38.91 0.46
N LYS A 635 -29.38 39.97 -0.32
CA LYS A 635 -29.77 39.97 -1.74
C LYS A 635 -28.95 38.91 -2.52
N SER A 636 -27.67 38.83 -2.28
CA SER A 636 -26.79 37.85 -2.92
C SER A 636 -27.16 36.40 -2.51
N GLU A 637 -27.39 36.14 -1.23
CA GLU A 637 -27.81 34.80 -0.77
C GLU A 637 -29.15 34.35 -1.38
N LYS A 638 -30.10 35.30 -1.57
CA LYS A 638 -31.36 35.00 -2.27
C LYS A 638 -31.13 34.68 -3.74
N GLU A 639 -30.18 35.38 -4.36
CA GLU A 639 -29.90 35.29 -5.78
C GLU A 639 -29.22 33.97 -6.19
N ILE A 640 -28.18 33.52 -5.46
CA ILE A 640 -27.40 32.35 -5.82
C ILE A 640 -27.50 31.20 -4.84
N GLY A 641 -27.87 31.41 -3.57
CA GLY A 641 -27.94 30.42 -2.51
C GLY A 641 -26.58 30.16 -1.85
N GLY A 642 -26.42 28.98 -1.29
CA GLY A 642 -25.21 28.54 -0.57
C GLY A 642 -25.15 29.04 0.88
N ILE A 643 -24.06 28.69 1.57
CA ILE A 643 -23.80 29.05 2.97
C ILE A 643 -22.38 29.61 3.12
N PRO A 644 -22.18 30.78 3.78
CA PRO A 644 -20.85 31.25 4.11
C PRO A 644 -20.26 30.43 5.24
N ASN A 645 -19.09 29.86 5.03
CA ASN A 645 -18.43 28.98 6.00
C ASN A 645 -17.31 29.67 6.79
N SER A 646 -17.37 31.02 6.87
CA SER A 646 -16.33 31.85 7.50
C SER A 646 -16.69 32.26 8.93
N SER A 647 -17.97 32.27 9.33
CA SER A 647 -18.37 32.64 10.69
C SER A 647 -18.17 31.49 11.67
N GLU A 648 -17.77 31.81 12.91
CA GLU A 648 -17.50 30.82 13.95
C GLU A 648 -18.77 29.96 14.26
N ASP A 649 -19.93 30.57 14.30
CA ASP A 649 -21.21 29.88 14.52
C ASP A 649 -21.46 28.79 13.46
N VAL A 650 -21.19 29.09 12.17
CA VAL A 650 -21.36 28.10 11.09
C VAL A 650 -20.33 27.00 11.19
N LYS A 651 -19.08 27.31 11.57
CA LYS A 651 -18.04 26.29 11.78
C LYS A 651 -18.40 25.34 12.91
N GLN A 652 -18.88 25.87 14.04
CA GLN A 652 -19.33 25.06 15.17
C GLN A 652 -20.55 24.22 14.81
N ALA A 653 -21.55 24.79 14.16
CA ALA A 653 -22.73 24.06 13.71
C ALA A 653 -22.38 22.93 12.73
N HIS A 654 -21.41 23.17 11.83
CA HIS A 654 -20.90 22.17 10.91
C HIS A 654 -20.17 21.02 11.63
N ALA A 655 -19.28 21.32 12.58
CA ALA A 655 -18.59 20.31 13.36
C ALA A 655 -19.55 19.48 14.20
N SER A 656 -20.50 20.14 14.89
CA SER A 656 -21.53 19.46 15.69
C SER A 656 -22.46 18.59 14.86
N ALA A 657 -22.72 18.97 13.59
CA ALA A 657 -23.50 18.14 12.68
C ALA A 657 -22.77 16.82 12.33
N ILE A 658 -21.48 16.89 12.07
CA ILE A 658 -20.64 15.69 11.82
C ILE A 658 -20.57 14.84 13.07
N GLU A 659 -20.27 15.42 14.24
CA GLU A 659 -20.20 14.74 15.53
C GLU A 659 -21.50 13.97 15.82
N SER A 660 -22.64 14.63 15.69
CA SER A 660 -23.94 13.99 15.88
C SER A 660 -24.20 12.84 14.90
N TYR A 661 -23.75 12.97 13.67
CA TYR A 661 -23.87 11.90 12.68
C TYR A 661 -22.97 10.70 13.04
N ILE A 662 -21.72 10.94 13.42
CA ILE A 662 -20.78 9.89 13.83
C ILE A 662 -21.36 9.10 15.00
N GLU A 663 -21.85 9.80 16.05
CA GLU A 663 -22.42 9.12 17.23
C GLU A 663 -23.60 8.21 16.89
N LYS A 664 -24.42 8.59 15.91
CA LYS A 664 -25.66 7.87 15.55
C LYS A 664 -25.48 6.77 14.50
N TYR A 665 -24.61 6.99 13.50
CA TYR A 665 -24.63 6.19 12.28
C TYR A 665 -23.26 5.64 11.87
N VAL A 666 -22.21 5.85 12.64
CA VAL A 666 -20.85 5.35 12.34
C VAL A 666 -20.38 4.41 13.44
N GLY A 667 -19.63 3.39 13.07
CA GLY A 667 -19.10 2.40 14.01
C GLY A 667 -20.20 1.52 14.62
N ILE A 668 -19.86 0.83 15.72
CA ILE A 668 -20.80 -0.08 16.40
C ILE A 668 -21.78 0.71 17.25
N ASP A 669 -23.06 0.36 17.15
CA ASP A 669 -24.09 0.84 18.06
C ASP A 669 -24.18 -0.09 19.29
N PHE A 670 -23.47 0.26 20.35
CA PHE A 670 -23.38 -0.58 21.55
C PHE A 670 -24.69 -0.64 22.36
N ASN A 671 -25.51 0.39 22.27
CA ASN A 671 -26.73 0.55 23.09
C ASN A 671 -28.02 0.20 22.34
N GLY A 672 -27.97 0.13 21.00
CA GLY A 672 -29.15 -0.04 20.17
C GLY A 672 -30.04 1.20 20.12
N ASP A 673 -29.50 2.41 20.37
CA ASP A 673 -30.29 3.66 20.41
C ASP A 673 -30.79 4.09 19.02
N TYR A 674 -30.10 3.73 17.97
CA TYR A 674 -30.33 4.16 16.59
C TYR A 674 -30.43 3.02 15.59
N ARG A 675 -29.88 1.87 15.92
CA ARG A 675 -29.81 0.63 15.15
C ARG A 675 -29.95 -0.55 16.13
N ASP A 676 -29.99 -1.78 15.65
CA ASP A 676 -29.90 -2.94 16.55
C ASP A 676 -28.56 -2.96 17.28
N ALA A 677 -28.57 -3.33 18.54
CA ALA A 677 -27.36 -3.31 19.37
C ALA A 677 -26.29 -4.22 18.74
N GLY A 678 -25.08 -3.68 18.57
CA GLY A 678 -23.97 -4.36 17.94
C GLY A 678 -23.88 -4.20 16.41
N ASP A 679 -24.88 -3.57 15.78
CA ASP A 679 -24.83 -3.30 14.33
C ASP A 679 -23.77 -2.26 13.98
N MET A 680 -23.06 -2.55 12.89
CA MET A 680 -22.09 -1.62 12.29
C MET A 680 -22.82 -0.55 11.46
N GLY A 681 -22.28 0.66 11.44
CA GLY A 681 -22.75 1.75 10.61
C GLY A 681 -22.56 1.50 9.11
N ALA A 682 -23.31 2.25 8.28
CA ALA A 682 -23.32 2.14 6.83
C ALA A 682 -22.51 3.26 6.11
N MET A 683 -21.55 3.87 6.78
CA MET A 683 -20.66 4.86 6.17
C MET A 683 -19.51 4.17 5.43
N TYR A 684 -19.72 3.84 4.15
CA TYR A 684 -18.78 3.05 3.35
C TYR A 684 -17.61 3.84 2.73
N PHE A 685 -17.60 5.18 2.86
CA PHE A 685 -16.60 6.06 2.23
C PHE A 685 -15.41 6.26 3.17
N THR A 686 -14.44 5.36 3.08
CA THR A 686 -13.25 5.33 3.95
C THR A 686 -12.45 6.64 3.89
N ARG A 687 -12.35 7.28 2.72
CA ARG A 687 -11.63 8.56 2.59
C ARG A 687 -12.27 9.69 3.38
N THR A 688 -13.60 9.74 3.43
CA THR A 688 -14.33 10.72 4.25
C THR A 688 -14.16 10.44 5.75
N LEU A 689 -14.17 9.15 6.16
CA LEU A 689 -13.88 8.76 7.54
C LEU A 689 -12.45 9.17 7.97
N GLU A 690 -11.47 9.01 7.08
CA GLU A 690 -10.08 9.46 7.32
C GLU A 690 -9.96 10.99 7.47
N ASP A 691 -10.73 11.76 6.68
CA ASP A 691 -10.77 13.22 6.81
C ASP A 691 -11.44 13.63 8.14
N TRP A 692 -12.52 12.96 8.56
CA TRP A 692 -13.13 13.20 9.86
C TRP A 692 -12.17 12.86 11.01
N ALA A 693 -11.42 11.77 10.91
CA ALA A 693 -10.45 11.39 11.93
C ALA A 693 -9.37 12.46 12.19
N LYS A 694 -9.07 13.27 11.19
CA LYS A 694 -8.02 14.31 11.23
C LYS A 694 -8.56 15.73 11.29
N PHE A 695 -9.88 15.89 11.32
CA PHE A 695 -10.52 17.18 11.15
C PHE A 695 -10.11 18.18 12.24
N ASP A 696 -9.61 19.33 11.80
CA ASP A 696 -9.25 20.46 12.66
C ASP A 696 -10.12 21.67 12.29
N ILE A 697 -10.94 22.12 13.25
CA ILE A 697 -11.88 23.21 13.07
C ILE A 697 -11.17 24.55 12.75
N ASN A 698 -9.91 24.70 13.20
CA ASN A 698 -9.11 25.90 12.98
C ASN A 698 -8.39 25.91 11.62
N ASN A 699 -8.20 24.71 11.00
CA ASN A 699 -7.45 24.55 9.76
C ASN A 699 -8.25 23.76 8.71
N ARG A 700 -9.47 24.20 8.46
CA ARG A 700 -10.49 23.50 7.65
C ARG A 700 -10.13 23.34 6.18
N THR A 701 -9.26 24.17 5.63
CA THR A 701 -8.90 24.20 4.20
C THR A 701 -8.19 22.94 3.69
N LYS A 702 -7.85 22.02 4.57
CA LYS A 702 -7.20 20.75 4.26
C LYS A 702 -8.15 19.56 4.18
N PHE A 703 -9.42 19.74 4.53
CA PHE A 703 -10.39 18.66 4.78
C PHE A 703 -11.62 18.79 3.87
N ASP A 704 -11.40 18.74 2.56
CA ASP A 704 -12.44 18.95 1.54
C ASP A 704 -13.61 17.97 1.70
N ALA A 705 -13.33 16.70 2.07
CA ALA A 705 -14.36 15.70 2.31
C ALA A 705 -15.18 15.97 3.58
N ALA A 706 -14.54 16.41 4.66
CA ALA A 706 -15.23 16.77 5.89
C ALA A 706 -16.13 17.99 5.68
N ILE A 707 -15.68 18.99 4.90
CA ILE A 707 -16.50 20.17 4.60
C ILE A 707 -17.75 19.78 3.83
N SER A 708 -17.61 19.07 2.71
CA SER A 708 -18.74 18.71 1.86
C SER A 708 -19.72 17.73 2.55
N SER A 709 -19.22 16.73 3.29
CA SER A 709 -20.07 15.81 4.04
C SER A 709 -20.84 16.50 5.16
N GLY A 710 -20.19 17.39 5.92
CA GLY A 710 -20.86 18.17 6.95
C GLY A 710 -21.95 19.11 6.39
N LEU A 711 -21.71 19.73 5.23
CA LEU A 711 -22.74 20.51 4.53
C LEU A 711 -23.93 19.65 4.10
N SER A 712 -23.71 18.41 3.67
CA SER A 712 -24.78 17.45 3.34
C SER A 712 -25.63 17.13 4.57
N ILE A 713 -25.00 16.91 5.74
CA ILE A 713 -25.72 16.67 7.00
C ILE A 713 -26.55 17.91 7.40
N MET A 714 -25.96 19.11 7.33
CA MET A 714 -26.66 20.37 7.64
C MET A 714 -27.84 20.61 6.69
N ALA A 715 -27.70 20.30 5.41
CA ALA A 715 -28.77 20.41 4.42
C ALA A 715 -29.96 19.53 4.77
N ASN A 716 -29.73 18.33 5.28
CA ASN A 716 -30.79 17.39 5.64
C ASN A 716 -31.50 17.73 6.96
N GLN A 717 -30.88 18.48 7.87
CA GLN A 717 -31.49 18.83 9.17
C GLN A 717 -32.72 19.71 9.04
N ARG A 718 -32.78 20.55 8.00
CA ARG A 718 -33.89 21.54 7.84
C ARG A 718 -35.20 20.94 7.43
N THR A 719 -35.20 19.92 6.61
CA THR A 719 -36.40 19.30 6.05
C THR A 719 -36.45 17.84 6.46
N LYS A 720 -37.26 17.54 7.48
CA LYS A 720 -37.58 16.15 7.80
C LYS A 720 -38.39 15.55 6.67
N TYR A 721 -38.14 14.26 6.37
CA TYR A 721 -38.96 13.50 5.45
C TYR A 721 -40.40 13.57 5.92
N THR A 722 -41.26 14.08 5.07
CA THR A 722 -42.70 13.96 5.25
C THR A 722 -43.16 12.87 4.30
N PRO A 723 -43.61 11.71 4.82
CA PRO A 723 -44.09 10.64 3.95
C PRO A 723 -45.18 11.23 3.04
N GLN A 724 -44.95 11.20 1.74
CA GLN A 724 -46.06 11.49 0.81
C GLN A 724 -47.08 10.38 1.05
N LYS A 725 -48.26 10.75 1.54
CA LYS A 725 -49.38 9.83 1.51
C LYS A 725 -49.47 9.34 0.07
N ARG A 726 -49.10 8.08 -0.18
CA ARG A 726 -49.51 7.42 -1.41
C ARG A 726 -51.04 7.61 -1.43
N GLN A 727 -51.55 8.39 -2.34
CA GLN A 727 -52.93 8.27 -2.72
C GLN A 727 -53.02 6.89 -3.37
N SER A 728 -53.22 5.86 -2.54
CA SER A 728 -53.73 4.60 -3.05
C SER A 728 -55.06 4.96 -3.67
N LYS A 729 -55.09 5.02 -4.98
CA LYS A 729 -56.38 4.96 -5.69
C LYS A 729 -56.95 3.59 -5.36
N ILE A 730 -57.73 3.53 -4.30
CA ILE A 730 -58.51 2.35 -3.99
C ILE A 730 -59.60 2.31 -5.04
N ASN A 731 -59.39 1.52 -6.07
CA ASN A 731 -60.43 1.23 -7.05
C ASN A 731 -61.43 0.27 -6.39
N ILE A 732 -62.44 0.83 -5.72
CA ILE A 732 -63.54 0.04 -5.17
C ILE A 732 -64.50 -0.20 -6.31
N LYS A 733 -64.63 -1.45 -6.73
CA LYS A 733 -65.68 -1.85 -7.66
C LYS A 733 -66.97 -2.05 -6.89
N PHE A 734 -67.97 -1.16 -7.13
CA PHE A 734 -69.30 -1.40 -6.63
C PHE A 734 -70.18 -2.09 -7.71
N ALA A 735 -70.82 -3.21 -7.30
CA ALA A 735 -71.84 -3.82 -8.14
C ALA A 735 -73.11 -3.09 -7.96
N ARG A 736 -73.62 -2.49 -9.03
CA ARG A 736 -74.97 -1.94 -9.06
C ARG A 736 -75.94 -2.95 -9.70
N TYR A 737 -77.09 -3.13 -9.07
CA TYR A 737 -78.14 -3.93 -9.59
C TYR A 737 -79.14 -3.00 -10.31
N ASN A 738 -79.55 -3.32 -11.54
CA ASN A 738 -80.65 -2.70 -12.26
C ASN A 738 -81.51 -3.77 -12.83
N ASN A 739 -82.68 -3.37 -13.43
CA ASN A 739 -83.64 -4.30 -13.97
C ASN A 739 -83.17 -5.17 -15.12
N LYS A 740 -81.89 -5.08 -15.52
CA LYS A 740 -81.22 -5.88 -16.59
C LYS A 740 -80.03 -6.71 -16.11
N GLY A 741 -79.78 -6.71 -14.84
CA GLY A 741 -78.64 -7.51 -14.28
C GLY A 741 -77.56 -6.72 -13.47
N ILE A 742 -76.51 -7.37 -13.08
CA ILE A 742 -75.42 -6.80 -12.32
C ILE A 742 -74.37 -6.22 -13.27
N TYR A 743 -73.98 -4.98 -13.07
CA TYR A 743 -72.80 -4.43 -13.72
C TYR A 743 -71.87 -3.77 -12.67
N SER A 744 -70.59 -3.82 -12.90
CA SER A 744 -69.57 -3.19 -12.02
C SER A 744 -69.16 -1.84 -12.60
N GLU A 745 -69.14 -0.81 -11.78
CA GLU A 745 -68.57 0.51 -12.11
C GLU A 745 -67.32 0.78 -11.26
N ILE A 746 -66.29 1.30 -11.85
CA ILE A 746 -65.08 1.72 -11.11
C ILE A 746 -65.29 3.17 -10.72
N ILE A 747 -65.36 3.41 -9.42
CA ILE A 747 -65.41 4.77 -8.88
C ILE A 747 -63.98 5.07 -8.39
N THR A 748 -63.31 6.03 -9.00
CA THR A 748 -61.96 6.49 -8.64
C THR A 748 -62.02 7.52 -7.52
#